data_82cde897c3847ff8d9a16129e24dd7dd
#
_entry.id   82cde897c3847ff8d9a16129e24dd7dd
#
_cell.length_a   1.000
_cell.length_b   1.000
_cell.length_c   1.000
_cell.angle_alpha   90.00
_cell.angle_beta   90.00
_cell.angle_gamma   90.00
#
_symmetry.space_group_name_H-M   'P 1'
#
loop_
_entity.id
_entity.type
_entity.pdbx_description
1 polymer ?
#
loop_
_entity_poly.entity_id
_entity_poly.type
_entity_poly.pdbx_seq_one_letter_code
_entity_poly.pdbx_strand_id
1 'polypeptide(L)'
;MNFVDVAIPTPLRTTFTYINKTSQTLLGKRVLVEFGRRKVVGVVIDEKADHNSKYKLKEVLEILDDMTPTFNKSEINQITSIAKAYLHPIGDVVDAFLPTLLRKKKFQSEVTKYENEICDLEINDSSFHHLTKEQDECLEQLNQPTTSKSLIFGITSSGKTEVYKHKVKTVLESGSSALILVPEIFLTPQIYENFKNSFGDSVYIFHSGLTELQRYKVWLAAKSDKPKVIIGTRSAVFLPINNLKTIFFDEEHDQSYRQQDGFRYDARKIIEFLHKDRAQINLASATPSLSTLNKAYAGNIDISKLTKRISKTQKPQIEVISINKEKLDGGISSKLMQKISKNYSDGNQTLILLNRRGYAPVFLCNSCGWIAKSNCCDSPLVLHQNVKRLKCHRCESAWAIPSSCPDCGENDFDYKGVGTQQVEEALHQYIPERDVIRVDRDSISGKTRREDNIELLKSTDPKVFVGTQLLAKGHDFKKVSLIVVLNLDFGLFGADIHLQEQTIQLLIQVAGRAGRSGIESNVYLQSRVADHPMFALIKSGDFETISNEILKEREQLQLSPFINLAYLKAEDSNPSRLRKFLVEAKKTLSVSDIEVYGPFESPVQKIGHKFKMFCIIQSANKNKLFMELDSFVKKVDENKKEISNWVVEFDPINAA
;
A
#
# COMPACT_ATOMS: atom_id res chain seq x y z
N MET A 1 2.07 47.28 -2.94
CA MET A 1 2.70 46.08 -3.52
C MET A 1 2.07 44.87 -2.84
N ASN A 2 1.60 43.91 -3.60
CA ASN A 2 1.02 42.71 -2.99
C ASN A 2 2.12 41.65 -2.88
N PHE A 3 2.05 40.86 -1.82
CA PHE A 3 2.99 39.74 -1.59
C PHE A 3 2.26 38.42 -1.77
N VAL A 4 2.94 37.43 -2.30
CA VAL A 4 2.38 36.11 -2.53
C VAL A 4 3.27 35.04 -1.91
N ASP A 5 2.67 34.11 -1.22
CA ASP A 5 3.36 32.93 -0.70
C ASP A 5 3.25 31.79 -1.71
N VAL A 6 4.40 31.32 -2.17
CA VAL A 6 4.51 30.32 -3.24
C VAL A 6 4.98 29.00 -2.65
N ALA A 7 4.23 27.93 -2.90
CA ALA A 7 4.64 26.56 -2.66
C ALA A 7 5.54 26.08 -3.78
N ILE A 8 6.75 25.65 -3.45
CA ILE A 8 7.77 25.18 -4.39
C ILE A 8 8.14 23.73 -3.99
N PRO A 9 8.30 22.80 -4.95
CA PRO A 9 8.69 21.41 -4.65
C PRO A 9 10.14 21.38 -4.11
N THR A 10 10.24 21.42 -2.80
CA THR A 10 11.50 21.40 -2.02
C THR A 10 11.24 20.63 -0.71
N PRO A 11 12.29 20.01 -0.12
CA PRO A 11 12.11 19.30 1.16
C PRO A 11 11.93 20.23 2.38
N LEU A 12 11.59 21.50 2.16
CA LEU A 12 11.39 22.50 3.21
C LEU A 12 9.90 22.67 3.50
N ARG A 13 9.53 22.62 4.77
CA ARG A 13 8.14 22.76 5.27
C ARG A 13 7.71 24.22 5.38
N THR A 14 8.13 25.04 4.45
CA THR A 14 7.81 26.48 4.42
C THR A 14 7.42 26.91 3.01
N THR A 15 6.69 28.01 2.93
CA THR A 15 6.41 28.72 1.70
C THR A 15 7.44 29.82 1.49
N PHE A 16 7.53 30.33 0.28
CA PHE A 16 8.46 31.39 -0.07
C PHE A 16 7.71 32.61 -0.55
N THR A 17 7.94 33.76 0.09
CA THR A 17 7.26 35.00 -0.23
C THR A 17 7.96 35.72 -1.40
N TYR A 18 7.14 36.14 -2.38
CA TYR A 18 7.58 36.91 -3.56
C TYR A 18 6.72 38.17 -3.71
N ILE A 19 7.24 39.16 -4.44
CA ILE A 19 6.53 40.40 -4.78
C ILE A 19 5.67 40.14 -6.02
N ASN A 20 4.37 40.43 -5.91
CA ASN A 20 3.46 40.52 -7.04
C ASN A 20 3.39 42.00 -7.50
N LYS A 21 3.90 42.27 -8.72
CA LYS A 21 3.83 43.62 -9.35
C LYS A 21 2.54 43.88 -10.08
N THR A 22 1.71 42.85 -10.26
CA THR A 22 0.43 43.01 -10.96
C THR A 22 -0.68 43.35 -9.97
N SER A 23 -1.79 43.90 -10.48
CA SER A 23 -3.01 44.10 -9.72
C SER A 23 -3.91 42.87 -9.68
N GLN A 24 -3.50 41.78 -10.37
CA GLN A 24 -4.31 40.57 -10.45
C GLN A 24 -4.11 39.71 -9.20
N THR A 25 -5.16 39.02 -8.81
CA THR A 25 -5.07 37.90 -7.84
C THR A 25 -4.36 36.73 -8.47
N LEU A 26 -3.37 36.19 -7.75
CA LEU A 26 -2.56 35.04 -8.18
C LEU A 26 -2.89 33.77 -7.40
N LEU A 27 -3.80 33.81 -6.44
CA LEU A 27 -4.15 32.63 -5.63
C LEU A 27 -4.52 31.45 -6.52
N GLY A 28 -3.85 30.32 -6.31
CA GLY A 28 -4.04 29.08 -7.06
C GLY A 28 -3.42 29.07 -8.45
N LYS A 29 -2.80 30.18 -8.90
CA LYS A 29 -2.09 30.26 -10.19
C LYS A 29 -0.69 29.69 -10.08
N ARG A 30 -0.22 29.10 -11.18
CA ARG A 30 1.18 28.71 -11.37
C ARG A 30 2.00 29.95 -11.71
N VAL A 31 3.14 30.06 -11.06
CA VAL A 31 4.08 31.16 -11.28
C VAL A 31 5.49 30.65 -11.47
N LEU A 32 6.26 31.32 -12.32
CA LEU A 32 7.69 31.10 -12.44
C LEU A 32 8.40 32.04 -11.46
N VAL A 33 9.21 31.46 -10.59
CA VAL A 33 9.97 32.21 -9.59
C VAL A 33 11.43 31.80 -9.57
N GLU A 34 12.28 32.66 -9.03
CA GLU A 34 13.70 32.33 -8.82
C GLU A 34 13.90 31.77 -7.41
N PHE A 35 14.34 30.53 -7.33
CA PHE A 35 14.67 29.85 -6.07
C PHE A 35 16.17 29.47 -6.06
N GLY A 36 16.92 30.08 -5.17
CA GLY A 36 18.38 30.00 -5.20
C GLY A 36 18.93 30.56 -6.52
N ARG A 37 19.59 29.70 -7.32
CA ARG A 37 20.10 30.02 -8.68
C ARG A 37 19.25 29.42 -9.80
N ARG A 38 18.11 28.81 -9.47
CA ARG A 38 17.24 28.09 -10.43
C ARG A 38 15.92 28.84 -10.61
N LYS A 39 15.36 28.75 -11.82
CA LYS A 39 13.98 29.15 -12.08
C LYS A 39 13.08 27.94 -11.95
N VAL A 40 12.09 28.00 -11.09
CA VAL A 40 11.17 26.89 -10.77
C VAL A 40 9.72 27.34 -10.91
N VAL A 41 8.86 26.39 -11.26
CA VAL A 41 7.41 26.60 -11.25
C VAL A 41 6.91 26.29 -9.84
N GLY A 42 6.16 27.23 -9.28
CA GLY A 42 5.46 27.07 -8.01
C GLY A 42 3.98 27.44 -8.14
N VAL A 43 3.23 27.20 -7.11
CA VAL A 43 1.80 27.58 -7.02
C VAL A 43 1.62 28.58 -5.90
N VAL A 44 0.90 29.65 -6.16
CA VAL A 44 0.54 30.66 -5.15
C VAL A 44 -0.54 30.06 -4.23
N ILE A 45 -0.26 30.03 -2.92
CA ILE A 45 -1.15 29.44 -1.93
C ILE A 45 -1.73 30.46 -0.95
N ASP A 46 -1.16 31.65 -0.88
CA ASP A 46 -1.66 32.74 -0.06
C ASP A 46 -1.25 34.10 -0.65
N GLU A 47 -2.03 35.13 -0.35
CA GLU A 47 -1.78 36.52 -0.76
C GLU A 47 -1.85 37.43 0.46
N LYS A 48 -0.89 38.36 0.58
CA LYS A 48 -0.76 39.28 1.72
C LYS A 48 -0.59 40.71 1.23
N ALA A 49 -1.25 41.62 1.90
CA ALA A 49 -1.12 43.06 1.62
C ALA A 49 0.19 43.63 2.18
N ASP A 50 0.72 43.06 3.25
CA ASP A 50 1.92 43.49 3.93
C ASP A 50 2.82 42.33 4.31
N HIS A 51 4.14 42.57 4.32
CA HIS A 51 5.13 41.56 4.70
C HIS A 51 6.33 42.19 5.41
N ASN A 52 6.61 41.72 6.60
CA ASN A 52 7.70 42.21 7.42
C ASN A 52 8.94 41.31 7.25
N SER A 53 9.69 41.47 6.17
CA SER A 53 10.88 40.68 5.87
C SER A 53 12.16 41.43 6.19
N LYS A 54 13.11 40.74 6.84
CA LYS A 54 14.49 41.21 7.03
C LYS A 54 15.34 41.06 5.77
N TYR A 55 14.82 40.38 4.73
CA TYR A 55 15.54 40.06 3.50
C TYR A 55 14.88 40.75 2.30
N LYS A 56 15.71 41.09 1.27
CA LYS A 56 15.21 41.60 -0.01
C LYS A 56 14.42 40.48 -0.72
N LEU A 57 13.13 40.70 -0.87
CA LEU A 57 12.24 39.76 -1.56
C LEU A 57 12.51 39.80 -3.07
N LYS A 58 12.42 38.63 -3.71
CA LYS A 58 12.43 38.49 -5.17
C LYS A 58 11.02 38.66 -5.73
N GLU A 59 10.95 38.91 -7.02
CA GLU A 59 9.68 39.13 -7.73
C GLU A 59 9.22 37.84 -8.41
N VAL A 60 7.92 37.73 -8.64
CA VAL A 60 7.36 36.76 -9.58
C VAL A 60 7.85 37.10 -10.98
N LEU A 61 8.52 36.15 -11.66
CA LEU A 61 9.10 36.37 -12.98
C LEU A 61 8.06 36.30 -14.09
N GLU A 62 7.10 35.37 -13.98
CA GLU A 62 6.09 35.12 -15.01
C GLU A 62 4.85 34.43 -14.37
N ILE A 63 3.66 34.80 -14.81
CA ILE A 63 2.40 34.15 -14.46
C ILE A 63 2.14 33.15 -15.59
N LEU A 64 1.97 31.86 -15.23
CA LEU A 64 1.85 30.78 -16.21
C LEU A 64 0.40 30.39 -16.51
N ASP A 65 -0.54 30.83 -15.70
CA ASP A 65 -1.97 30.63 -15.89
C ASP A 65 -2.65 31.95 -16.31
N ASP A 66 -3.52 31.87 -17.29
CA ASP A 66 -4.30 32.99 -17.79
C ASP A 66 -5.34 33.46 -16.76
N MET A 67 -6.61 33.67 -17.17
CA MET A 67 -7.68 34.15 -16.28
C MET A 67 -8.08 33.11 -15.24
N THR A 68 -8.08 31.83 -15.59
CA THR A 68 -8.50 30.73 -14.70
C THR A 68 -7.31 30.14 -13.94
N PRO A 69 -7.32 30.13 -12.59
CA PRO A 69 -6.24 29.50 -11.84
C PRO A 69 -6.26 27.98 -11.98
N THR A 70 -5.08 27.36 -11.89
CA THR A 70 -4.95 25.90 -11.90
C THR A 70 -5.71 25.26 -10.72
N PHE A 71 -5.66 25.90 -9.54
CA PHE A 71 -6.39 25.50 -8.34
C PHE A 71 -7.30 26.61 -7.83
N ASN A 72 -8.53 26.26 -7.46
CA ASN A 72 -9.43 27.19 -6.79
C ASN A 72 -9.08 27.30 -5.28
N LYS A 73 -9.71 28.25 -4.58
CA LYS A 73 -9.47 28.50 -3.15
C LYS A 73 -9.77 27.29 -2.26
N SER A 74 -10.79 26.49 -2.60
CA SER A 74 -11.14 25.28 -1.84
C SER A 74 -10.06 24.20 -1.99
N GLU A 75 -9.54 24.01 -3.21
CA GLU A 75 -8.46 23.06 -3.48
C GLU A 75 -7.16 23.47 -2.77
N ILE A 76 -6.82 24.77 -2.76
CA ILE A 76 -5.66 25.29 -2.00
C ILE A 76 -5.81 25.03 -0.50
N ASN A 77 -7.00 25.24 0.06
CA ASN A 77 -7.27 24.94 1.48
C ASN A 77 -7.12 23.45 1.77
N GLN A 78 -7.60 22.56 0.88
CA GLN A 78 -7.43 21.11 1.01
C GLN A 78 -5.95 20.70 0.96
N ILE A 79 -5.19 21.21 -0.01
CA ILE A 79 -3.75 20.96 -0.16
C ILE A 79 -3.00 21.38 1.12
N THR A 80 -3.26 22.59 1.61
CA THR A 80 -2.63 23.12 2.83
C THR A 80 -2.95 22.28 4.05
N SER A 81 -4.20 21.87 4.18
CA SER A 81 -4.67 21.05 5.30
C SER A 81 -4.07 19.63 5.26
N ILE A 82 -3.91 19.03 4.06
CA ILE A 82 -3.22 17.74 3.89
C ILE A 82 -1.74 17.87 4.27
N ALA A 83 -1.04 18.90 3.80
CA ALA A 83 0.36 19.14 4.15
C ALA A 83 0.54 19.22 5.68
N LYS A 84 -0.36 19.92 6.37
CA LYS A 84 -0.39 20.01 7.83
C LYS A 84 -0.70 18.66 8.48
N ALA A 85 -1.71 17.93 8.02
CA ALA A 85 -2.11 16.63 8.59
C ALA A 85 -1.02 15.54 8.48
N TYR A 86 -0.18 15.63 7.45
CA TYR A 86 0.95 14.72 7.23
C TYR A 86 2.29 15.26 7.73
N LEU A 87 2.32 16.46 8.30
CA LEU A 87 3.55 17.16 8.72
C LEU A 87 4.60 17.16 7.59
N HIS A 88 4.16 17.37 6.35
CA HIS A 88 4.98 17.24 5.13
C HIS A 88 5.18 18.58 4.40
N PRO A 89 6.30 18.78 3.66
CA PRO A 89 6.50 19.97 2.83
C PRO A 89 5.34 20.22 1.88
N ILE A 90 4.77 21.44 1.93
CA ILE A 90 3.59 21.80 1.12
C ILE A 90 3.87 21.75 -0.37
N GLY A 91 5.10 22.06 -0.80
CA GLY A 91 5.50 21.99 -2.20
C GLY A 91 5.38 20.58 -2.80
N ASP A 92 5.73 19.54 -2.04
CA ASP A 92 5.60 18.15 -2.47
C ASP A 92 4.13 17.73 -2.54
N VAL A 93 3.28 18.27 -1.65
CA VAL A 93 1.83 18.00 -1.68
C VAL A 93 1.20 18.67 -2.90
N VAL A 94 1.50 19.94 -3.18
CA VAL A 94 1.08 20.62 -4.41
C VAL A 94 1.47 19.82 -5.64
N ASP A 95 2.71 19.30 -5.64
CA ASP A 95 3.26 18.52 -6.74
C ASP A 95 2.46 17.21 -6.98
N ALA A 96 1.92 16.59 -5.93
CA ALA A 96 1.06 15.41 -6.07
C ALA A 96 -0.28 15.71 -6.78
N PHE A 97 -0.84 16.92 -6.60
CA PHE A 97 -2.07 17.37 -7.27
C PHE A 97 -1.84 17.88 -8.69
N LEU A 98 -0.61 18.28 -9.03
CA LEU A 98 -0.30 18.95 -10.28
C LEU A 98 0.21 17.96 -11.34
N PRO A 99 -0.44 17.86 -12.53
CA PRO A 99 0.08 17.06 -13.64
C PRO A 99 1.51 17.47 -14.01
N THR A 100 2.34 16.49 -14.35
CA THR A 100 3.77 16.71 -14.67
C THR A 100 3.99 17.73 -15.79
N LEU A 101 3.11 17.79 -16.80
CA LEU A 101 3.16 18.80 -17.85
C LEU A 101 3.01 20.22 -17.31
N LEU A 102 2.12 20.44 -16.36
CA LEU A 102 1.88 21.74 -15.74
C LEU A 102 3.04 22.23 -14.87
N ARG A 103 3.97 21.35 -14.51
CA ARG A 103 5.23 21.72 -13.81
C ARG A 103 6.29 22.31 -14.74
N LYS A 104 6.05 22.28 -16.05
CA LYS A 104 6.99 22.77 -17.08
C LYS A 104 6.62 24.17 -17.53
N LYS A 105 7.60 25.08 -17.58
CA LYS A 105 7.41 26.47 -18.01
C LYS A 105 6.78 26.61 -19.40
N LYS A 106 7.20 25.76 -20.35
CA LYS A 106 6.80 25.86 -21.78
C LYS A 106 5.39 25.32 -22.06
N PHE A 107 4.74 24.70 -21.10
CA PHE A 107 3.42 24.14 -21.32
C PHE A 107 2.34 25.18 -20.98
N GLN A 108 1.89 25.90 -22.01
CA GLN A 108 0.65 26.65 -21.94
C GLN A 108 -0.52 25.68 -22.06
N SER A 109 -1.50 25.82 -21.19
CA SER A 109 -2.64 24.93 -21.14
C SER A 109 -3.48 25.11 -22.41
N GLU A 110 -3.31 24.24 -23.40
CA GLU A 110 -4.22 24.13 -24.55
C GLU A 110 -5.54 23.45 -24.10
N VAL A 111 -6.18 24.01 -23.07
CA VAL A 111 -7.38 23.43 -22.46
C VAL A 111 -8.44 23.19 -23.52
N THR A 112 -8.72 24.19 -24.36
CA THR A 112 -9.76 24.15 -25.40
C THR A 112 -9.54 23.08 -26.47
N LYS A 113 -8.29 22.67 -26.72
CA LYS A 113 -7.98 21.64 -27.71
C LYS A 113 -8.43 20.25 -27.30
N TYR A 114 -8.44 19.94 -26.00
CA TYR A 114 -8.75 18.62 -25.47
C TYR A 114 -10.13 18.52 -24.81
N GLU A 115 -10.81 19.62 -24.56
CA GLU A 115 -12.18 19.65 -24.00
C GLU A 115 -13.19 18.96 -24.93
N ASN A 116 -13.00 19.10 -26.26
CA ASN A 116 -13.85 18.47 -27.27
C ASN A 116 -13.63 16.93 -27.38
N GLU A 117 -12.59 16.37 -26.75
CA GLU A 117 -12.33 14.94 -26.72
C GLU A 117 -13.08 14.23 -25.56
N ILE A 118 -13.82 14.97 -24.71
CA ILE A 118 -14.55 14.41 -23.57
C ILE A 118 -15.90 13.86 -24.08
N CYS A 119 -16.04 12.53 -24.02
CA CYS A 119 -17.20 11.81 -24.53
C CYS A 119 -18.44 11.96 -23.64
N ASP A 120 -19.61 11.80 -24.23
CA ASP A 120 -20.87 11.69 -23.50
C ASP A 120 -21.03 10.26 -22.94
N LEU A 121 -21.89 10.12 -21.95
CA LEU A 121 -22.17 8.85 -21.30
C LEU A 121 -22.99 7.94 -22.22
N GLU A 122 -22.48 6.74 -22.45
CA GLU A 122 -23.19 5.64 -23.08
C GLU A 122 -23.23 4.44 -22.13
N ILE A 123 -24.43 3.93 -21.83
CA ILE A 123 -24.60 2.75 -20.99
C ILE A 123 -25.08 1.58 -21.82
N ASN A 124 -24.30 0.49 -21.79
CA ASN A 124 -24.64 -0.76 -22.45
C ASN A 124 -25.29 -1.73 -21.47
N ASP A 125 -26.59 -1.73 -21.36
CA ASP A 125 -27.37 -2.55 -20.44
C ASP A 125 -27.13 -4.06 -20.61
N SER A 126 -26.81 -4.53 -21.80
CA SER A 126 -26.57 -5.95 -22.08
C SER A 126 -25.26 -6.48 -21.41
N SER A 127 -24.40 -5.61 -20.96
CA SER A 127 -23.13 -5.96 -20.31
C SER A 127 -23.26 -6.27 -18.80
N PHE A 128 -24.43 -6.01 -18.22
CA PHE A 128 -24.66 -6.24 -16.79
C PHE A 128 -25.21 -7.64 -16.53
N HIS A 129 -24.63 -8.33 -15.56
CA HIS A 129 -25.13 -9.62 -15.13
C HIS A 129 -26.23 -9.46 -14.07
N HIS A 130 -27.17 -10.41 -14.04
CA HIS A 130 -28.15 -10.47 -12.96
C HIS A 130 -27.43 -10.69 -11.62
N LEU A 131 -27.77 -9.88 -10.65
CA LEU A 131 -27.22 -9.99 -9.31
C LEU A 131 -27.82 -11.21 -8.58
N THR A 132 -27.03 -11.83 -7.74
CA THR A 132 -27.51 -12.81 -6.77
C THR A 132 -28.19 -12.08 -5.61
N LYS A 133 -29.00 -12.78 -4.82
CA LYS A 133 -29.68 -12.20 -3.66
C LYS A 133 -28.73 -11.45 -2.71
N GLU A 134 -27.56 -12.05 -2.37
CA GLU A 134 -26.56 -11.38 -1.52
C GLU A 134 -25.97 -10.11 -2.16
N GLN A 135 -25.81 -10.10 -3.48
CA GLN A 135 -25.32 -8.94 -4.22
C GLN A 135 -26.37 -7.83 -4.30
N ASP A 136 -27.65 -8.18 -4.48
CA ASP A 136 -28.76 -7.22 -4.44
C ASP A 136 -28.88 -6.58 -3.06
N GLU A 137 -28.89 -7.36 -1.99
CA GLU A 137 -28.90 -6.86 -0.62
C GLU A 137 -27.72 -5.94 -0.33
N CYS A 138 -26.53 -6.30 -0.83
CA CYS A 138 -25.34 -5.46 -0.75
C CYS A 138 -25.53 -4.14 -1.51
N LEU A 139 -26.06 -4.16 -2.73
CA LEU A 139 -26.32 -2.97 -3.54
C LEU A 139 -27.35 -2.05 -2.87
N GLU A 140 -28.42 -2.60 -2.31
CA GLU A 140 -29.41 -1.84 -1.55
C GLU A 140 -28.79 -1.11 -0.35
N GLN A 141 -27.92 -1.78 0.43
CA GLN A 141 -27.18 -1.16 1.53
C GLN A 141 -26.26 -0.04 1.05
N LEU A 142 -25.57 -0.24 -0.09
CA LEU A 142 -24.74 0.80 -0.69
C LEU A 142 -25.57 1.99 -1.22
N ASN A 143 -26.83 1.80 -1.58
CA ASN A 143 -27.72 2.86 -2.03
C ASN A 143 -28.35 3.65 -0.86
N GLN A 144 -28.42 3.03 0.31
CA GLN A 144 -28.97 3.63 1.53
C GLN A 144 -27.97 3.51 2.71
N PRO A 145 -26.76 4.09 2.60
CA PRO A 145 -25.75 3.95 3.62
C PRO A 145 -26.14 4.68 4.90
N THR A 146 -25.80 4.07 6.06
CA THR A 146 -25.99 4.70 7.37
C THR A 146 -24.77 5.52 7.79
N THR A 147 -23.60 5.21 7.22
CA THR A 147 -22.35 5.95 7.40
C THR A 147 -21.76 6.39 6.06
N SER A 148 -20.79 7.31 6.08
CA SER A 148 -20.09 7.76 4.86
C SER A 148 -19.15 6.69 4.25
N LYS A 149 -19.01 5.54 4.93
CA LYS A 149 -18.13 4.45 4.52
C LYS A 149 -18.83 3.12 4.59
N SER A 150 -18.58 2.28 3.58
CA SER A 150 -19.08 0.90 3.54
C SER A 150 -17.94 -0.08 3.30
N LEU A 151 -18.01 -1.25 3.93
CA LEU A 151 -17.12 -2.38 3.68
C LEU A 151 -17.90 -3.50 2.97
N ILE A 152 -17.49 -3.83 1.76
CA ILE A 152 -17.94 -5.03 1.05
C ILE A 152 -16.97 -6.16 1.40
N PHE A 153 -17.33 -6.93 2.41
CA PHE A 153 -16.57 -8.11 2.83
C PHE A 153 -17.03 -9.32 2.02
N GLY A 154 -16.40 -9.55 0.88
CA GLY A 154 -16.81 -10.61 -0.04
C GLY A 154 -15.68 -11.59 -0.31
N ILE A 155 -15.93 -12.89 -0.16
CA ILE A 155 -14.94 -13.92 -0.49
C ILE A 155 -14.46 -13.82 -1.95
N THR A 156 -13.35 -14.45 -2.27
CA THR A 156 -12.84 -14.50 -3.65
C THR A 156 -13.87 -15.11 -4.59
N SER A 157 -14.09 -14.50 -5.77
CA SER A 157 -15.11 -14.91 -6.75
C SER A 157 -16.57 -14.77 -6.29
N SER A 158 -16.85 -13.88 -5.34
CA SER A 158 -18.22 -13.52 -4.94
C SER A 158 -18.88 -12.49 -5.85
N GLY A 159 -18.17 -11.96 -6.86
CA GLY A 159 -18.70 -10.99 -7.81
C GLY A 159 -18.77 -9.55 -7.31
N LYS A 160 -17.89 -9.14 -6.39
CA LYS A 160 -17.78 -7.75 -5.91
C LYS A 160 -17.79 -6.72 -7.04
N THR A 161 -17.07 -6.98 -8.13
CA THR A 161 -16.96 -6.07 -9.28
C THR A 161 -18.31 -5.82 -9.97
N GLU A 162 -19.20 -6.81 -10.00
CA GLU A 162 -20.54 -6.63 -10.55
C GLU A 162 -21.39 -5.68 -9.69
N VAL A 163 -21.27 -5.80 -8.37
CA VAL A 163 -21.92 -4.86 -7.44
C VAL A 163 -21.41 -3.43 -7.68
N TYR A 164 -20.09 -3.26 -7.91
CA TYR A 164 -19.54 -1.93 -8.25
C TYR A 164 -20.16 -1.38 -9.52
N LYS A 165 -20.25 -2.20 -10.58
CA LYS A 165 -20.83 -1.78 -11.88
C LYS A 165 -22.25 -1.28 -11.72
N HIS A 166 -23.10 -2.02 -11.01
CA HIS A 166 -24.49 -1.62 -10.76
C HIS A 166 -24.57 -0.32 -9.95
N LYS A 167 -23.76 -0.17 -8.89
CA LYS A 167 -23.72 1.09 -8.13
C LYS A 167 -23.22 2.26 -8.97
N VAL A 168 -22.19 2.05 -9.79
CA VAL A 168 -21.64 3.07 -10.70
C VAL A 168 -22.69 3.48 -11.73
N LYS A 169 -23.46 2.52 -12.29
CA LYS A 169 -24.57 2.81 -13.20
C LYS A 169 -25.54 3.83 -12.58
N THR A 170 -26.05 3.54 -11.38
CA THR A 170 -26.96 4.44 -10.66
C THR A 170 -26.37 5.84 -10.44
N VAL A 171 -25.07 5.92 -10.15
CA VAL A 171 -24.37 7.19 -9.93
C VAL A 171 -24.24 7.98 -11.23
N LEU A 172 -23.88 7.34 -12.34
CA LEU A 172 -23.73 7.98 -13.65
C LEU A 172 -25.08 8.46 -14.18
N GLU A 173 -26.15 7.67 -14.04
CA GLU A 173 -27.52 8.04 -14.40
C GLU A 173 -28.01 9.27 -13.64
N SER A 174 -27.51 9.51 -12.42
CA SER A 174 -27.78 10.73 -11.64
C SER A 174 -26.96 11.95 -12.09
N GLY A 175 -26.18 11.86 -13.16
CA GLY A 175 -25.29 12.94 -13.62
C GLY A 175 -24.01 13.11 -12.81
N SER A 176 -23.67 12.12 -12.00
CA SER A 176 -22.50 12.15 -11.10
C SER A 176 -21.38 11.25 -11.59
N SER A 177 -20.20 11.34 -10.98
CA SER A 177 -18.99 10.61 -11.36
C SER A 177 -18.58 9.58 -10.31
N ALA A 178 -17.82 8.56 -10.75
CA ALA A 178 -17.29 7.51 -9.90
C ALA A 178 -15.76 7.39 -10.02
N LEU A 179 -15.10 7.06 -8.91
CA LEU A 179 -13.67 6.74 -8.85
C LEU A 179 -13.49 5.30 -8.36
N ILE A 180 -12.76 4.48 -9.13
CA ILE A 180 -12.42 3.11 -8.76
C ILE A 180 -10.91 3.02 -8.60
N LEU A 181 -10.47 2.73 -7.40
CA LEU A 181 -9.06 2.57 -7.07
C LEU A 181 -8.70 1.09 -7.03
N VAL A 182 -7.65 0.75 -7.77
CA VAL A 182 -7.09 -0.59 -7.86
C VAL A 182 -5.65 -0.61 -7.35
N PRO A 183 -5.19 -1.70 -6.68
CA PRO A 183 -3.90 -1.70 -6.02
C PRO A 183 -2.71 -1.61 -6.97
N GLU A 184 -2.80 -2.23 -8.14
CA GLU A 184 -1.67 -2.34 -9.07
C GLU A 184 -2.06 -2.04 -10.52
N ILE A 185 -1.09 -1.56 -11.31
CA ILE A 185 -1.28 -1.25 -12.74
C ILE A 185 -1.71 -2.50 -13.53
N PHE A 186 -1.29 -3.69 -13.11
CA PHE A 186 -1.61 -4.96 -13.79
C PHE A 186 -3.10 -5.34 -13.76
N LEU A 187 -3.82 -4.92 -12.73
CA LEU A 187 -5.26 -5.16 -12.60
C LEU A 187 -6.07 -4.17 -13.43
N THR A 188 -5.47 -3.04 -13.76
CA THR A 188 -6.16 -1.94 -14.46
C THR A 188 -6.74 -2.35 -15.81
N PRO A 189 -6.06 -3.11 -16.71
CA PRO A 189 -6.61 -3.47 -18.02
C PRO A 189 -7.88 -4.32 -17.92
N GLN A 190 -7.90 -5.34 -17.07
CA GLN A 190 -9.05 -6.24 -16.96
C GLN A 190 -10.29 -5.54 -16.38
N ILE A 191 -10.12 -4.74 -15.35
CA ILE A 191 -11.21 -3.93 -14.77
C ILE A 191 -11.65 -2.86 -15.77
N TYR A 192 -10.69 -2.21 -16.43
CA TYR A 192 -10.97 -1.21 -17.44
C TYR A 192 -11.84 -1.76 -18.59
N GLU A 193 -11.44 -2.88 -19.20
CA GLU A 193 -12.22 -3.50 -20.28
C GLU A 193 -13.64 -3.86 -19.82
N ASN A 194 -13.78 -4.38 -18.61
CA ASN A 194 -15.09 -4.70 -18.04
C ASN A 194 -15.97 -3.45 -17.90
N PHE A 195 -15.44 -2.35 -17.40
CA PHE A 195 -16.16 -1.10 -17.25
C PHE A 195 -16.37 -0.39 -18.59
N LYS A 196 -15.40 -0.43 -19.51
CA LYS A 196 -15.52 0.13 -20.84
C LYS A 196 -16.61 -0.54 -21.66
N ASN A 197 -16.77 -1.85 -21.54
CA ASN A 197 -17.87 -2.59 -22.17
C ASN A 197 -19.24 -2.14 -21.67
N SER A 198 -19.33 -1.60 -20.45
CA SER A 198 -20.60 -1.17 -19.83
C SER A 198 -20.88 0.32 -20.00
N PHE A 199 -19.84 1.18 -20.02
CA PHE A 199 -19.97 2.64 -19.95
C PHE A 199 -19.25 3.37 -21.09
N GLY A 200 -18.82 2.64 -22.12
CA GLY A 200 -18.22 3.23 -23.33
C GLY A 200 -16.98 4.08 -23.06
N ASP A 201 -16.87 5.17 -23.81
CA ASP A 201 -15.70 6.08 -23.75
C ASP A 201 -15.75 7.09 -22.58
N SER A 202 -16.76 7.02 -21.70
CA SER A 202 -16.80 7.78 -20.45
C SER A 202 -15.90 7.18 -19.35
N VAL A 203 -15.21 6.06 -19.64
CA VAL A 203 -14.28 5.38 -18.74
C VAL A 203 -12.84 5.79 -19.02
N TYR A 204 -12.17 6.34 -18.02
CA TYR A 204 -10.78 6.80 -18.09
C TYR A 204 -9.87 5.99 -17.19
N ILE A 205 -8.61 5.78 -17.63
CA ILE A 205 -7.56 5.13 -16.83
C ILE A 205 -6.57 6.18 -16.31
N PHE A 206 -6.13 6.04 -15.05
CA PHE A 206 -5.09 6.89 -14.48
C PHE A 206 -4.06 6.10 -13.66
N HIS A 207 -2.82 6.00 -14.17
CA HIS A 207 -1.71 5.34 -13.47
C HIS A 207 -0.35 5.87 -13.93
N SER A 208 0.72 5.49 -13.24
CA SER A 208 2.09 5.96 -13.51
C SER A 208 2.68 5.50 -14.85
N GLY A 209 2.13 4.47 -15.49
CA GLY A 209 2.56 3.99 -16.81
C GLY A 209 2.04 4.82 -17.99
N LEU A 210 1.10 5.76 -17.76
CA LEU A 210 0.62 6.68 -18.81
C LEU A 210 1.68 7.74 -19.12
N THR A 211 1.67 8.21 -20.39
CA THR A 211 2.46 9.39 -20.79
C THR A 211 1.98 10.64 -20.06
N GLU A 212 2.84 11.66 -19.98
CA GLU A 212 2.47 12.94 -19.36
C GLU A 212 1.23 13.58 -20.02
N LEU A 213 1.12 13.47 -21.33
CA LEU A 213 -0.01 14.00 -22.08
C LEU A 213 -1.31 13.23 -21.77
N GLN A 214 -1.24 11.90 -21.71
CA GLN A 214 -2.39 11.09 -21.33
C GLN A 214 -2.88 11.43 -19.92
N ARG A 215 -1.96 11.57 -18.95
CA ARG A 215 -2.33 11.99 -17.58
C ARG A 215 -2.97 13.39 -17.57
N TYR A 216 -2.47 14.30 -18.37
CA TYR A 216 -3.04 15.63 -18.47
C TYR A 216 -4.46 15.61 -19.07
N LYS A 217 -4.71 14.80 -20.12
CA LYS A 217 -6.04 14.62 -20.70
C LYS A 217 -7.04 14.07 -19.66
N VAL A 218 -6.64 13.05 -18.89
CA VAL A 218 -7.49 12.51 -17.82
C VAL A 218 -7.76 13.55 -16.73
N TRP A 219 -6.75 14.36 -16.38
CA TRP A 219 -6.93 15.45 -15.41
C TRP A 219 -7.93 16.52 -15.91
N LEU A 220 -7.90 16.87 -17.19
CA LEU A 220 -8.91 17.74 -17.80
C LEU A 220 -10.30 17.10 -17.81
N ALA A 221 -10.40 15.83 -18.21
CA ALA A 221 -11.64 15.08 -18.14
C ALA A 221 -12.21 15.03 -16.72
N ALA A 222 -11.36 14.86 -15.71
CA ALA A 222 -11.77 14.88 -14.30
C ALA A 222 -12.44 16.21 -13.90
N LYS A 223 -11.91 17.34 -14.39
CA LYS A 223 -12.48 18.69 -14.13
C LYS A 223 -13.78 18.98 -14.88
N SER A 224 -14.11 18.24 -15.92
CA SER A 224 -15.37 18.45 -16.66
C SER A 224 -16.59 18.09 -15.81
N ASP A 225 -17.76 18.65 -16.13
CA ASP A 225 -19.01 18.34 -15.42
C ASP A 225 -19.72 17.09 -15.99
N LYS A 226 -19.23 16.52 -17.11
CA LYS A 226 -19.80 15.30 -17.69
C LYS A 226 -19.61 14.10 -16.76
N PRO A 227 -20.63 13.24 -16.58
CA PRO A 227 -20.51 12.02 -15.79
C PRO A 227 -19.41 11.10 -16.34
N LYS A 228 -18.61 10.53 -15.47
CA LYS A 228 -17.48 9.66 -15.87
C LYS A 228 -17.11 8.65 -14.81
N VAL A 229 -16.43 7.60 -15.26
CA VAL A 229 -15.75 6.63 -14.39
C VAL A 229 -14.25 6.80 -14.55
N ILE A 230 -13.55 7.03 -13.45
CA ILE A 230 -12.08 7.02 -13.45
C ILE A 230 -11.61 5.78 -12.73
N ILE A 231 -10.81 4.94 -13.40
CA ILE A 231 -10.15 3.77 -12.84
C ILE A 231 -8.68 4.10 -12.69
N GLY A 232 -8.16 4.01 -11.46
CA GLY A 232 -6.78 4.38 -11.26
C GLY A 232 -6.10 3.70 -10.08
N THR A 233 -4.79 3.89 -10.04
CA THR A 233 -3.99 3.48 -8.88
C THR A 233 -3.97 4.59 -7.83
N ARG A 234 -3.24 4.40 -6.73
CA ARG A 234 -3.18 5.33 -5.59
C ARG A 234 -3.05 6.82 -5.94
N SER A 235 -2.37 7.17 -7.05
CA SER A 235 -2.19 8.58 -7.44
C SER A 235 -3.47 9.24 -7.99
N ALA A 236 -4.48 8.47 -8.37
CA ALA A 236 -5.75 8.99 -8.87
C ALA A 236 -6.56 9.73 -7.79
N VAL A 237 -6.21 9.56 -6.52
CA VAL A 237 -6.88 10.27 -5.39
C VAL A 237 -6.69 11.79 -5.43
N PHE A 238 -5.69 12.27 -6.17
CA PHE A 238 -5.42 13.71 -6.33
C PHE A 238 -6.08 14.33 -7.56
N LEU A 239 -6.83 13.55 -8.33
CA LEU A 239 -7.58 14.09 -9.47
C LEU A 239 -8.75 14.97 -8.99
N PRO A 240 -8.94 16.16 -9.56
CA PRO A 240 -10.02 17.06 -9.23
C PRO A 240 -11.33 16.63 -9.92
N ILE A 241 -11.92 15.52 -9.46
CA ILE A 241 -13.11 14.93 -10.09
C ILE A 241 -14.35 15.73 -9.69
N ASN A 242 -14.95 16.43 -10.68
CA ASN A 242 -16.21 17.12 -10.47
C ASN A 242 -17.37 16.13 -10.30
N ASN A 243 -18.34 16.50 -9.45
CA ASN A 243 -19.53 15.70 -9.15
C ASN A 243 -19.23 14.26 -8.71
N LEU A 244 -18.11 14.02 -8.01
CA LEU A 244 -17.76 12.71 -7.49
C LEU A 244 -18.72 12.29 -6.36
N LYS A 245 -19.43 11.16 -6.51
CA LYS A 245 -20.42 10.66 -5.55
C LYS A 245 -20.09 9.30 -4.97
N THR A 246 -19.30 8.48 -5.65
CA THR A 246 -18.91 7.17 -5.13
C THR A 246 -17.44 6.86 -5.43
N ILE A 247 -16.78 6.26 -4.46
CA ILE A 247 -15.37 5.88 -4.54
C ILE A 247 -15.26 4.44 -4.09
N PHE A 248 -14.62 3.60 -4.89
CA PHE A 248 -14.33 2.21 -4.55
C PHE A 248 -12.83 2.01 -4.36
N PHE A 249 -12.46 1.31 -3.30
CA PHE A 249 -11.14 0.73 -3.11
C PHE A 249 -11.25 -0.77 -3.28
N ASP A 250 -10.82 -1.29 -4.42
CA ASP A 250 -10.73 -2.73 -4.63
C ASP A 250 -9.51 -3.28 -3.91
N GLU A 251 -9.64 -4.46 -3.26
CA GLU A 251 -8.60 -5.04 -2.39
C GLU A 251 -8.03 -4.01 -1.40
N GLU A 252 -8.91 -3.39 -0.58
CA GLU A 252 -8.60 -2.23 0.28
C GLU A 252 -7.42 -2.45 1.21
N HIS A 253 -7.15 -3.70 1.59
CA HIS A 253 -6.04 -4.11 2.46
C HIS A 253 -4.66 -3.94 1.80
N ASP A 254 -4.63 -3.74 0.46
CA ASP A 254 -3.37 -3.73 -0.26
C ASP A 254 -2.46 -2.55 0.11
N GLN A 255 -1.19 -2.88 0.32
CA GLN A 255 -0.18 -1.88 0.71
C GLN A 255 0.19 -0.90 -0.39
N SER A 256 -0.10 -1.22 -1.66
CA SER A 256 0.19 -0.33 -2.79
C SER A 256 -0.60 0.99 -2.72
N TYR A 257 -1.67 1.06 -1.92
CA TYR A 257 -2.38 2.30 -1.62
C TYR A 257 -1.58 3.28 -0.77
N ARG A 258 -0.44 2.85 -0.21
CA ARG A 258 0.48 3.73 0.51
C ARG A 258 1.70 4.07 -0.34
N GLN A 259 2.02 5.36 -0.40
CA GLN A 259 3.26 5.87 -0.97
C GLN A 259 4.36 5.79 0.07
N GLN A 260 5.50 5.19 -0.31
CA GLN A 260 6.63 4.98 0.62
C GLN A 260 7.78 5.98 0.40
N ASP A 261 7.80 6.67 -0.73
CA ASP A 261 8.85 7.63 -1.10
C ASP A 261 8.27 9.03 -1.34
N GLY A 262 9.08 10.08 -1.15
CA GLY A 262 8.65 11.46 -1.31
C GLY A 262 7.54 11.84 -0.33
N PHE A 263 6.45 12.38 -0.83
CA PHE A 263 5.23 12.59 -0.04
C PHE A 263 4.61 11.23 0.31
N ARG A 264 4.79 10.79 1.57
CA ARG A 264 4.33 9.50 2.08
C ARG A 264 2.89 9.63 2.56
N TYR A 265 1.94 9.08 1.81
CA TYR A 265 0.52 9.15 2.11
C TYR A 265 -0.17 7.78 1.98
N ASP A 266 -1.31 7.66 2.61
CA ASP A 266 -2.26 6.57 2.40
C ASP A 266 -3.44 7.10 1.57
N ALA A 267 -3.67 6.51 0.39
CA ALA A 267 -4.72 6.91 -0.53
C ALA A 267 -6.11 6.89 0.14
N ARG A 268 -6.37 5.95 1.05
CA ARG A 268 -7.64 5.84 1.79
C ARG A 268 -7.85 7.05 2.71
N LYS A 269 -6.79 7.49 3.40
CA LYS A 269 -6.83 8.67 4.27
C LYS A 269 -6.94 9.97 3.48
N ILE A 270 -6.28 10.07 2.31
CA ILE A 270 -6.43 11.23 1.42
C ILE A 270 -7.88 11.35 0.95
N ILE A 271 -8.48 10.26 0.48
CA ILE A 271 -9.88 10.24 0.04
C ILE A 271 -10.83 10.59 1.20
N GLU A 272 -10.60 10.01 2.37
CA GLU A 272 -11.39 10.36 3.57
C GLU A 272 -11.29 11.85 3.89
N PHE A 273 -10.10 12.43 3.79
CA PHE A 273 -9.86 13.85 4.05
C PHE A 273 -10.56 14.75 3.01
N LEU A 274 -10.51 14.39 1.73
CA LEU A 274 -11.03 15.19 0.63
C LEU A 274 -12.55 15.06 0.44
N HIS A 275 -13.12 13.87 0.69
CA HIS A 275 -14.45 13.50 0.18
C HIS A 275 -15.43 12.92 1.22
N LYS A 276 -15.06 12.79 2.51
CA LYS A 276 -15.91 12.18 3.55
C LYS A 276 -17.34 12.72 3.62
N ASP A 277 -17.53 14.01 3.29
CA ASP A 277 -18.82 14.69 3.37
C ASP A 277 -19.48 14.88 1.99
N ARG A 278 -18.85 14.39 0.90
CA ARG A 278 -19.27 14.63 -0.49
C ARG A 278 -19.52 13.37 -1.29
N ALA A 279 -18.82 12.30 -0.98
CA ALA A 279 -18.89 11.03 -1.70
C ALA A 279 -18.88 9.84 -0.74
N GLN A 280 -19.61 8.80 -1.09
CA GLN A 280 -19.59 7.53 -0.38
C GLN A 280 -18.28 6.79 -0.67
N ILE A 281 -17.60 6.32 0.38
CA ILE A 281 -16.35 5.58 0.29
C ILE A 281 -16.64 4.10 0.52
N ASN A 282 -16.42 3.28 -0.51
CA ASN A 282 -16.68 1.84 -0.47
C ASN A 282 -15.34 1.09 -0.46
N LEU A 283 -15.06 0.40 0.62
CA LEU A 283 -13.91 -0.46 0.80
C LEU A 283 -14.30 -1.87 0.45
N ALA A 284 -13.56 -2.57 -0.38
CA ALA A 284 -13.91 -3.92 -0.79
C ALA A 284 -12.72 -4.87 -0.69
N SER A 285 -12.92 -6.01 -0.08
CA SER A 285 -11.89 -7.03 0.08
C SER A 285 -12.45 -8.40 0.44
N ALA A 286 -11.73 -9.45 0.08
CA ALA A 286 -11.93 -10.79 0.63
C ALA A 286 -11.21 -10.98 1.98
N THR A 287 -10.23 -10.13 2.25
CA THR A 287 -9.38 -10.16 3.45
C THR A 287 -9.16 -8.73 3.94
N PRO A 288 -10.21 -8.04 4.41
CA PRO A 288 -10.10 -6.66 4.87
C PRO A 288 -8.99 -6.45 5.89
N SER A 289 -8.41 -5.25 5.92
CA SER A 289 -7.43 -4.92 6.95
C SER A 289 -8.04 -4.96 8.36
N LEU A 290 -7.27 -5.38 9.34
CA LEU A 290 -7.72 -5.45 10.74
C LEU A 290 -8.19 -4.08 11.25
N SER A 291 -7.57 -2.99 10.77
CA SER A 291 -8.01 -1.63 11.08
C SER A 291 -9.41 -1.32 10.52
N THR A 292 -9.70 -1.78 9.30
CA THR A 292 -11.03 -1.61 8.67
C THR A 292 -12.07 -2.47 9.38
N LEU A 293 -11.75 -3.74 9.68
CA LEU A 293 -12.65 -4.63 10.41
C LEU A 293 -12.97 -4.11 11.81
N ASN A 294 -11.96 -3.63 12.55
CA ASN A 294 -12.18 -3.06 13.88
C ASN A 294 -13.15 -1.86 13.84
N LYS A 295 -13.01 -0.99 12.84
CA LYS A 295 -13.92 0.15 12.64
C LYS A 295 -15.33 -0.30 12.24
N ALA A 296 -15.46 -1.35 11.43
CA ALA A 296 -16.74 -1.90 11.01
C ALA A 296 -17.47 -2.56 12.20
N TYR A 297 -16.77 -3.32 13.02
CA TYR A 297 -17.35 -3.93 14.22
C TYR A 297 -17.72 -2.89 15.30
N ALA A 298 -17.03 -1.76 15.33
CA ALA A 298 -17.39 -0.61 16.17
C ALA A 298 -18.54 0.25 15.60
N GLY A 299 -19.15 -0.13 14.46
CA GLY A 299 -20.25 0.61 13.85
C GLY A 299 -19.85 1.90 13.11
N ASN A 300 -18.56 2.14 12.90
CA ASN A 300 -18.08 3.33 12.19
C ASN A 300 -18.04 3.16 10.65
N ILE A 301 -18.26 1.96 10.17
CA ILE A 301 -18.30 1.58 8.75
C ILE A 301 -19.43 0.57 8.57
N ASP A 302 -20.32 0.80 7.61
CA ASP A 302 -21.36 -0.16 7.26
C ASP A 302 -20.73 -1.43 6.65
N ILE A 303 -21.20 -2.61 7.03
CA ILE A 303 -20.63 -3.87 6.53
C ILE A 303 -21.67 -4.68 5.75
N SER A 304 -21.34 -5.04 4.52
CA SER A 304 -22.08 -5.97 3.66
C SER A 304 -21.25 -7.21 3.41
N LYS A 305 -21.82 -8.41 3.60
CA LYS A 305 -21.10 -9.68 3.42
C LYS A 305 -21.57 -10.40 2.16
N LEU A 306 -20.61 -10.85 1.33
CA LEU A 306 -20.83 -11.73 0.18
C LEU A 306 -20.15 -13.07 0.50
N THR A 307 -20.92 -14.03 0.98
CA THR A 307 -20.41 -15.28 1.54
C THR A 307 -20.39 -16.44 0.54
N LYS A 308 -21.04 -16.27 -0.62
CA LYS A 308 -21.16 -17.30 -1.64
C LYS A 308 -20.31 -17.00 -2.87
N ARG A 309 -19.68 -18.03 -3.41
CA ARG A 309 -19.03 -17.96 -4.72
C ARG A 309 -20.08 -18.04 -5.83
N ILE A 310 -19.87 -17.30 -6.93
CA ILE A 310 -20.75 -17.40 -8.12
C ILE A 310 -20.61 -18.78 -8.76
N SER A 311 -19.39 -19.30 -8.87
CA SER A 311 -19.13 -20.65 -9.39
C SER A 311 -19.19 -21.70 -8.28
N LYS A 312 -19.79 -22.87 -8.58
CA LYS A 312 -19.87 -24.04 -7.67
C LYS A 312 -18.52 -24.75 -7.56
N THR A 313 -17.47 -24.04 -7.16
CA THR A 313 -16.12 -24.63 -6.97
C THR A 313 -15.92 -25.04 -5.51
N GLN A 314 -15.28 -26.19 -5.29
CA GLN A 314 -14.95 -26.66 -3.94
C GLN A 314 -13.87 -25.77 -3.30
N LYS A 315 -13.92 -25.62 -1.99
CA LYS A 315 -12.81 -24.98 -1.25
C LYS A 315 -11.56 -25.86 -1.37
N PRO A 316 -10.37 -25.29 -1.60
CA PRO A 316 -9.13 -26.09 -1.63
C PRO A 316 -8.85 -26.68 -0.25
N GLN A 317 -8.22 -27.84 -0.22
CA GLN A 317 -7.73 -28.42 1.02
C GLN A 317 -6.40 -27.76 1.40
N ILE A 318 -6.30 -27.30 2.65
CA ILE A 318 -5.08 -26.67 3.18
C ILE A 318 -4.40 -27.66 4.13
N GLU A 319 -3.19 -28.08 3.79
CA GLU A 319 -2.35 -28.95 4.60
C GLU A 319 -1.08 -28.21 5.04
N VAL A 320 -0.67 -28.44 6.30
CA VAL A 320 0.60 -27.94 6.83
C VAL A 320 1.60 -29.10 6.89
N ILE A 321 2.77 -28.89 6.30
CA ILE A 321 3.86 -29.86 6.30
C ILE A 321 4.93 -29.37 7.26
N SER A 322 5.21 -30.20 8.27
CA SER A 322 6.35 -29.97 9.17
C SER A 322 7.65 -30.29 8.47
N ILE A 323 8.62 -29.40 8.59
CA ILE A 323 9.97 -29.55 8.03
C ILE A 323 11.06 -29.62 9.11
N ASN A 324 10.65 -29.92 10.35
CA ASN A 324 11.60 -30.10 11.45
C ASN A 324 12.57 -31.24 11.16
N LYS A 325 13.88 -30.97 11.31
CA LYS A 325 14.97 -31.93 11.05
C LYS A 325 15.04 -32.47 9.61
N GLU A 326 14.29 -31.87 8.68
CA GLU A 326 14.30 -32.27 7.28
C GLU A 326 15.34 -31.47 6.50
N LYS A 327 16.18 -32.13 5.71
CA LYS A 327 17.09 -31.48 4.76
C LYS A 327 16.28 -30.99 3.58
N LEU A 328 16.36 -29.69 3.32
CA LEU A 328 15.61 -29.03 2.25
C LEU A 328 16.49 -28.89 1.00
N ASP A 329 15.93 -29.14 -0.17
CA ASP A 329 16.53 -28.83 -1.46
C ASP A 329 15.96 -27.53 -2.02
N GLY A 330 16.80 -26.50 -2.18
CA GLY A 330 16.34 -25.15 -2.54
C GLY A 330 15.25 -24.58 -1.63
N GLY A 331 15.18 -25.05 -0.37
CA GLY A 331 14.13 -24.66 0.59
C GLY A 331 12.84 -25.47 0.48
N ILE A 332 12.77 -26.50 -0.36
CA ILE A 332 11.61 -27.39 -0.53
C ILE A 332 11.89 -28.73 0.15
N SER A 333 10.91 -29.24 0.90
CA SER A 333 11.00 -30.58 1.49
C SER A 333 10.87 -31.67 0.42
N SER A 334 11.49 -32.83 0.67
CA SER A 334 11.45 -33.98 -0.25
C SER A 334 10.00 -34.41 -0.56
N LYS A 335 9.14 -34.41 0.43
CA LYS A 335 7.70 -34.70 0.29
C LYS A 335 6.99 -33.73 -0.67
N LEU A 336 7.28 -32.43 -0.56
CA LEU A 336 6.70 -31.43 -1.46
C LEU A 336 7.29 -31.53 -2.86
N MET A 337 8.58 -31.78 -3.00
CA MET A 337 9.22 -31.95 -4.31
C MET A 337 8.56 -33.09 -5.10
N GLN A 338 8.28 -34.23 -4.44
CA GLN A 338 7.56 -35.36 -5.05
C GLN A 338 6.15 -34.97 -5.49
N LYS A 339 5.40 -34.21 -4.65
CA LYS A 339 4.06 -33.73 -5.00
C LYS A 339 4.07 -32.75 -6.18
N ILE A 340 5.05 -31.84 -6.25
CA ILE A 340 5.24 -30.90 -7.35
C ILE A 340 5.55 -31.65 -8.65
N SER A 341 6.51 -32.57 -8.62
CA SER A 341 6.91 -33.36 -9.78
C SER A 341 5.75 -34.22 -10.30
N LYS A 342 5.00 -34.87 -9.40
CA LYS A 342 3.81 -35.63 -9.76
C LYS A 342 2.73 -34.76 -10.40
N ASN A 343 2.41 -33.62 -9.80
CA ASN A 343 1.40 -32.70 -10.31
C ASN A 343 1.75 -32.19 -11.73
N TYR A 344 3.04 -31.93 -11.98
CA TYR A 344 3.54 -31.56 -13.29
C TYR A 344 3.37 -32.72 -14.29
N SER A 345 3.75 -33.97 -13.92
CA SER A 345 3.58 -35.16 -14.75
C SER A 345 2.11 -35.47 -15.06
N ASP A 346 1.20 -35.14 -14.15
CA ASP A 346 -0.26 -35.27 -14.34
C ASP A 346 -0.83 -34.18 -15.28
N GLY A 347 0.01 -33.30 -15.85
CA GLY A 347 -0.38 -32.27 -16.83
C GLY A 347 -0.98 -31.01 -16.19
N ASN A 348 -0.76 -30.77 -14.90
CA ASN A 348 -1.31 -29.66 -14.15
C ASN A 348 -0.28 -28.56 -13.89
N GLN A 349 -0.77 -27.40 -13.45
CA GLN A 349 0.07 -26.26 -13.05
C GLN A 349 0.27 -26.23 -11.54
N THR A 350 1.49 -25.85 -11.16
CA THR A 350 1.85 -25.61 -9.75
C THR A 350 2.25 -24.17 -9.54
N LEU A 351 1.79 -23.57 -8.43
CA LEU A 351 2.18 -22.24 -7.97
C LEU A 351 3.02 -22.36 -6.70
N ILE A 352 4.26 -21.92 -6.74
CA ILE A 352 5.15 -21.87 -5.58
C ILE A 352 5.35 -20.42 -5.15
N LEU A 353 4.86 -20.10 -3.97
CA LEU A 353 4.92 -18.77 -3.39
C LEU A 353 5.98 -18.72 -2.30
N LEU A 354 6.91 -17.79 -2.44
CA LEU A 354 7.83 -17.45 -1.38
C LEU A 354 7.31 -16.22 -0.63
N ASN A 355 7.05 -16.38 0.66
CA ASN A 355 6.73 -15.25 1.53
C ASN A 355 8.02 -14.51 1.91
N ARG A 356 8.53 -13.67 0.98
CA ARG A 356 9.82 -12.98 1.10
C ARG A 356 9.72 -11.59 1.75
N ARG A 357 8.56 -11.15 2.23
CA ARG A 357 8.42 -9.87 2.91
C ARG A 357 8.70 -10.03 4.39
N GLY A 358 9.81 -9.48 4.83
CA GLY A 358 10.24 -9.38 6.21
C GLY A 358 11.70 -8.98 6.25
N TYR A 359 11.97 -7.67 6.28
CA TYR A 359 13.33 -7.15 6.42
C TYR A 359 13.94 -7.37 7.81
N ALA A 360 13.19 -7.94 8.74
CA ALA A 360 13.66 -8.34 10.04
C ALA A 360 13.27 -9.79 10.32
N PRO A 361 13.97 -10.76 9.74
CA PRO A 361 13.69 -12.18 9.98
C PRO A 361 13.93 -12.48 11.45
N VAL A 362 13.00 -13.22 12.05
CA VAL A 362 13.19 -13.74 13.40
C VAL A 362 14.38 -14.70 13.43
N PHE A 363 15.01 -14.77 14.58
CA PHE A 363 16.06 -15.75 14.82
C PHE A 363 15.40 -17.06 15.28
N LEU A 364 15.53 -18.12 14.48
CA LEU A 364 14.89 -19.41 14.74
C LEU A 364 15.86 -20.58 14.56
N CYS A 365 15.58 -21.68 15.25
CA CYS A 365 16.32 -22.93 15.09
C CYS A 365 15.78 -23.75 13.91
N ASN A 366 16.66 -24.13 12.99
CA ASN A 366 16.30 -24.97 11.84
C ASN A 366 15.88 -26.40 12.26
N SER A 367 16.39 -26.89 13.38
CA SER A 367 16.19 -28.27 13.80
C SER A 367 14.85 -28.51 14.49
N CYS A 368 14.39 -27.58 15.35
CA CYS A 368 13.17 -27.77 16.15
C CYS A 368 12.11 -26.68 15.95
N GLY A 369 12.43 -25.58 15.26
CA GLY A 369 11.51 -24.46 15.09
C GLY A 369 11.48 -23.47 16.27
N TRP A 370 12.35 -23.64 17.29
CA TRP A 370 12.43 -22.69 18.39
C TRP A 370 12.66 -21.26 17.86
N ILE A 371 11.87 -20.33 18.35
CA ILE A 371 11.96 -18.91 18.00
C ILE A 371 12.49 -18.14 19.22
N ALA A 372 13.55 -17.36 19.03
CA ALA A 372 14.08 -16.51 20.06
C ALA A 372 13.08 -15.42 20.46
N LYS A 373 12.69 -15.37 21.73
CA LYS A 373 11.72 -14.39 22.26
C LYS A 373 12.35 -13.57 23.39
N SER A 374 11.83 -12.39 23.61
CA SER A 374 12.19 -11.55 24.76
C SER A 374 11.52 -12.06 26.03
N ASN A 375 12.29 -12.22 27.12
CA ASN A 375 11.73 -12.62 28.42
C ASN A 375 10.84 -11.52 29.06
N CYS A 376 10.86 -10.29 28.54
CA CYS A 376 10.09 -9.18 29.11
C CYS A 376 8.68 -9.06 28.52
N CYS A 377 8.50 -9.45 27.24
CA CYS A 377 7.27 -9.17 26.50
C CYS A 377 6.90 -10.25 25.48
N ASP A 378 7.55 -11.39 25.51
CA ASP A 378 7.38 -12.55 24.61
C ASP A 378 7.45 -12.23 23.10
N SER A 379 7.81 -11.00 22.73
CA SER A 379 7.98 -10.62 21.34
C SER A 379 9.20 -11.29 20.74
N PRO A 380 9.14 -11.74 19.46
CA PRO A 380 10.26 -12.31 18.76
C PRO A 380 11.47 -11.37 18.72
N LEU A 381 12.67 -11.95 18.78
CA LEU A 381 13.93 -11.24 18.70
C LEU A 381 14.46 -11.23 17.27
N VAL A 382 15.05 -10.10 16.88
CA VAL A 382 15.64 -9.88 15.55
C VAL A 382 17.16 -9.81 15.66
N LEU A 383 17.86 -10.49 14.75
CA LEU A 383 19.32 -10.43 14.70
C LEU A 383 19.80 -9.10 14.10
N HIS A 384 20.52 -8.33 14.90
CA HIS A 384 21.27 -7.15 14.48
C HIS A 384 22.73 -7.52 14.20
N GLN A 385 23.06 -7.80 12.94
CA GLN A 385 24.38 -8.32 12.52
C GLN A 385 25.54 -7.40 12.91
N ASN A 386 25.37 -6.08 12.85
CA ASN A 386 26.42 -5.11 13.16
C ASN A 386 26.88 -5.16 14.62
N VAL A 387 25.95 -5.42 15.53
CA VAL A 387 26.24 -5.50 16.98
C VAL A 387 26.33 -6.94 17.48
N LYS A 388 26.14 -7.93 16.59
CA LYS A 388 26.12 -9.37 16.88
C LYS A 388 25.24 -9.68 18.11
N ARG A 389 24.03 -9.12 18.15
CA ARG A 389 23.04 -9.32 19.22
C ARG A 389 21.64 -9.48 18.68
N LEU A 390 20.84 -10.23 19.41
CA LEU A 390 19.39 -10.29 19.24
C LEU A 390 18.76 -9.12 19.98
N LYS A 391 17.82 -8.41 19.35
CA LYS A 391 17.12 -7.28 19.96
C LYS A 391 15.61 -7.40 19.80
N CYS A 392 14.89 -6.98 20.83
CA CYS A 392 13.45 -6.80 20.78
C CYS A 392 13.12 -5.35 20.37
N HIS A 393 12.29 -5.18 19.34
CA HIS A 393 11.84 -3.85 18.89
C HIS A 393 10.68 -3.29 19.74
N ARG A 394 10.19 -4.07 20.71
CA ARG A 394 9.11 -3.64 21.61
C ARG A 394 9.62 -3.16 22.98
N CYS A 395 10.44 -3.97 23.65
CA CYS A 395 10.94 -3.64 24.99
C CYS A 395 12.42 -3.20 25.00
N GLU A 396 13.04 -3.06 23.82
CA GLU A 396 14.44 -2.65 23.62
C GLU A 396 15.48 -3.59 24.26
N SER A 397 15.07 -4.70 24.85
CA SER A 397 16.00 -5.66 25.44
C SER A 397 16.94 -6.24 24.39
N ALA A 398 18.20 -6.45 24.76
CA ALA A 398 19.24 -7.00 23.91
C ALA A 398 19.82 -8.28 24.52
N TRP A 399 19.94 -9.33 23.71
CA TRP A 399 20.36 -10.66 24.13
C TRP A 399 21.58 -11.11 23.33
N ALA A 400 22.41 -11.94 23.94
CA ALA A 400 23.48 -12.62 23.20
C ALA A 400 22.86 -13.62 22.21
N ILE A 401 23.55 -13.86 21.09
CA ILE A 401 23.20 -14.96 20.17
C ILE A 401 23.53 -16.25 20.91
N PRO A 402 22.59 -17.18 21.09
CA PRO A 402 22.86 -18.45 21.75
C PRO A 402 23.84 -19.28 20.90
N SER A 403 24.76 -19.95 21.54
CA SER A 403 25.68 -20.88 20.88
C SER A 403 25.01 -22.18 20.45
N SER A 404 23.95 -22.55 21.15
CA SER A 404 23.11 -23.72 20.84
C SER A 404 21.64 -23.40 21.18
N CYS A 405 20.73 -24.09 20.52
CA CYS A 405 19.30 -23.93 20.73
C CYS A 405 18.90 -24.33 22.16
N PRO A 406 18.20 -23.49 22.92
CA PRO A 406 17.77 -23.82 24.28
C PRO A 406 16.85 -25.05 24.36
N ASP A 407 16.09 -25.33 23.29
CA ASP A 407 15.10 -26.42 23.27
C ASP A 407 15.69 -27.75 22.82
N CYS A 408 16.55 -27.77 21.79
CA CYS A 408 17.04 -29.04 21.21
C CYS A 408 18.57 -29.21 21.27
N GLY A 409 19.33 -28.21 21.69
CA GLY A 409 20.79 -28.26 21.79
C GLY A 409 21.56 -28.07 20.49
N GLU A 410 20.89 -28.06 19.32
CA GLU A 410 21.52 -27.86 18.02
C GLU A 410 21.97 -26.42 17.81
N ASN A 411 22.93 -26.20 16.91
CA ASN A 411 23.50 -24.87 16.61
C ASN A 411 23.16 -24.35 15.20
N ASP A 412 22.20 -24.97 14.54
CA ASP A 412 21.73 -24.58 13.21
C ASP A 412 20.58 -23.57 13.31
N PHE A 413 20.92 -22.31 13.06
CA PHE A 413 19.97 -21.19 13.15
C PHE A 413 19.74 -20.54 11.79
N ASP A 414 18.48 -20.22 11.48
CA ASP A 414 18.08 -19.45 10.30
C ASP A 414 17.67 -18.02 10.68
N TYR A 415 18.06 -17.11 9.80
CA TYR A 415 17.73 -15.67 9.89
C TYR A 415 17.72 -14.99 8.50
N LYS A 416 17.82 -15.75 7.40
CA LYS A 416 17.93 -15.22 6.03
C LYS A 416 16.77 -15.61 5.12
N GLY A 417 16.19 -16.80 5.30
CA GLY A 417 15.20 -17.37 4.40
C GLY A 417 15.73 -17.75 3.00
N VAL A 418 14.92 -18.46 2.22
CA VAL A 418 15.24 -18.97 0.87
C VAL A 418 14.87 -17.96 -0.20
N GLY A 419 15.66 -17.86 -1.28
CA GLY A 419 15.39 -17.01 -2.44
C GLY A 419 14.67 -17.75 -3.59
N THR A 420 13.99 -16.98 -4.48
CA THR A 420 13.30 -17.55 -5.67
C THR A 420 14.23 -18.29 -6.60
N GLN A 421 15.46 -17.81 -6.74
CA GLN A 421 16.47 -18.43 -7.60
C GLN A 421 16.90 -19.81 -7.08
N GLN A 422 17.08 -19.98 -5.77
CA GLN A 422 17.43 -21.28 -5.16
C GLN A 422 16.32 -22.31 -5.35
N VAL A 423 15.06 -21.88 -5.27
CA VAL A 423 13.89 -22.72 -5.54
C VAL A 423 13.85 -23.16 -7.01
N GLU A 424 14.09 -22.22 -7.93
CA GLU A 424 14.14 -22.46 -9.37
C GLU A 424 15.23 -23.50 -9.71
N GLU A 425 16.46 -23.31 -9.22
CA GLU A 425 17.59 -24.23 -9.44
C GLU A 425 17.31 -25.64 -8.93
N ALA A 426 16.69 -25.78 -7.75
CA ALA A 426 16.31 -27.08 -7.21
C ALA A 426 15.24 -27.79 -8.05
N LEU A 427 14.30 -27.05 -8.62
CA LEU A 427 13.24 -27.61 -9.47
C LEU A 427 13.77 -28.14 -10.80
N HIS A 428 14.82 -27.53 -11.37
CA HIS A 428 15.41 -27.98 -12.65
C HIS A 428 15.94 -29.40 -12.63
N GLN A 429 16.18 -30.00 -11.46
CA GLN A 429 16.56 -31.40 -11.33
C GLN A 429 15.40 -32.38 -11.63
N TYR A 430 14.14 -31.89 -11.53
CA TYR A 430 12.94 -32.72 -11.62
C TYR A 430 12.00 -32.30 -12.77
N ILE A 431 12.12 -31.05 -13.24
CA ILE A 431 11.22 -30.42 -14.22
C ILE A 431 12.08 -29.72 -15.28
N PRO A 432 11.75 -29.82 -16.58
CA PRO A 432 12.47 -29.11 -17.63
C PRO A 432 12.53 -27.58 -17.37
N GLU A 433 13.69 -26.97 -17.58
CA GLU A 433 13.91 -25.53 -17.32
C GLU A 433 12.87 -24.63 -17.99
N ARG A 434 12.47 -24.94 -19.23
CA ARG A 434 11.45 -24.20 -19.99
C ARG A 434 10.07 -24.17 -19.35
N ASP A 435 9.79 -25.08 -18.42
CA ASP A 435 8.48 -25.23 -17.77
C ASP A 435 8.49 -24.72 -16.31
N VAL A 436 9.65 -24.28 -15.82
CA VAL A 436 9.80 -23.56 -14.54
C VAL A 436 9.88 -22.06 -14.85
N ILE A 437 8.87 -21.31 -14.45
CA ILE A 437 8.73 -19.88 -14.75
C ILE A 437 8.87 -19.06 -13.49
N ARG A 438 9.96 -18.26 -13.40
CA ARG A 438 10.15 -17.32 -12.30
C ARG A 438 9.48 -15.98 -12.57
N VAL A 439 8.63 -15.57 -11.63
CA VAL A 439 7.86 -14.31 -11.69
C VAL A 439 8.17 -13.48 -10.46
N ASP A 440 9.17 -12.62 -10.56
CA ASP A 440 9.54 -11.65 -9.53
C ASP A 440 9.69 -10.24 -10.15
N ARG A 441 9.95 -9.24 -9.29
CA ARG A 441 10.07 -7.85 -9.77
C ARG A 441 11.22 -7.67 -10.78
N ASP A 442 12.28 -8.44 -10.63
CA ASP A 442 13.48 -8.33 -11.45
C ASP A 442 13.26 -8.99 -12.82
N SER A 443 12.52 -10.12 -12.85
CA SER A 443 12.17 -10.84 -14.09
C SER A 443 11.13 -10.10 -14.94
N ILE A 444 10.36 -9.17 -14.35
CA ILE A 444 9.28 -8.39 -15.02
C ILE A 444 9.77 -6.97 -15.41
N SER A 445 11.02 -6.61 -15.16
CA SER A 445 11.54 -5.30 -15.52
C SER A 445 11.71 -5.16 -17.04
N GLY A 446 10.68 -4.63 -17.73
CA GLY A 446 10.63 -4.39 -19.17
C GLY A 446 9.23 -4.60 -19.74
N LYS A 447 8.79 -3.76 -20.67
CA LYS A 447 7.42 -3.79 -21.22
C LYS A 447 7.14 -5.10 -21.97
N THR A 448 8.04 -5.55 -22.81
CA THR A 448 7.93 -6.77 -23.63
C THR A 448 7.94 -8.04 -22.75
N ARG A 449 8.84 -8.14 -21.78
CA ARG A 449 8.89 -9.29 -20.84
C ARG A 449 7.65 -9.39 -19.95
N ARG A 450 6.97 -8.28 -19.70
CA ARG A 450 5.70 -8.27 -18.94
C ARG A 450 4.58 -8.92 -19.73
N GLU A 451 4.45 -8.56 -21.01
CA GLU A 451 3.42 -9.09 -21.90
C GLU A 451 3.62 -10.59 -22.12
N ASP A 452 4.86 -11.04 -22.37
CA ASP A 452 5.22 -12.45 -22.51
C ASP A 452 4.90 -13.26 -21.24
N ASN A 453 5.23 -12.77 -20.07
CA ASN A 453 4.95 -13.44 -18.79
C ASN A 453 3.44 -13.53 -18.49
N ILE A 454 2.66 -12.49 -18.83
CA ILE A 454 1.21 -12.52 -18.67
C ILE A 454 0.58 -13.57 -19.60
N GLU A 455 1.10 -13.71 -20.80
CA GLU A 455 0.63 -14.72 -21.76
C GLU A 455 0.94 -16.13 -21.28
N LEU A 456 2.14 -16.37 -20.75
CA LEU A 456 2.52 -17.63 -20.11
C LEU A 456 1.63 -17.99 -18.91
N LEU A 457 1.23 -16.99 -18.10
CA LEU A 457 0.32 -17.22 -16.97
C LEU A 457 -1.11 -17.60 -17.41
N LYS A 458 -1.50 -17.22 -18.63
CA LYS A 458 -2.79 -17.61 -19.24
C LYS A 458 -2.75 -18.95 -19.96
N SER A 459 -1.56 -19.49 -20.22
CA SER A 459 -1.37 -20.80 -20.86
C SER A 459 -2.07 -21.90 -20.04
N THR A 460 -2.47 -22.95 -20.72
CA THR A 460 -3.00 -24.17 -20.11
C THR A 460 -2.00 -25.30 -20.03
N ASP A 461 -0.77 -25.07 -20.49
CA ASP A 461 0.31 -26.08 -20.45
C ASP A 461 0.75 -26.35 -19.01
N PRO A 462 1.25 -27.58 -18.72
CA PRO A 462 1.81 -27.89 -17.42
C PRO A 462 3.04 -27.04 -17.17
N LYS A 463 3.00 -26.23 -16.11
CA LYS A 463 4.11 -25.33 -15.71
C LYS A 463 4.18 -25.18 -14.21
N VAL A 464 5.37 -24.86 -13.73
CA VAL A 464 5.62 -24.51 -12.33
C VAL A 464 6.00 -23.04 -12.25
N PHE A 465 5.15 -22.25 -11.65
CA PHE A 465 5.38 -20.81 -11.41
C PHE A 465 6.01 -20.61 -10.05
N VAL A 466 7.16 -19.97 -10.01
CA VAL A 466 7.88 -19.63 -8.77
C VAL A 466 7.93 -18.14 -8.59
N GLY A 467 7.46 -17.61 -7.47
CA GLY A 467 7.53 -16.18 -7.26
C GLY A 467 7.09 -15.73 -5.88
N THR A 468 6.94 -14.41 -5.76
CA THR A 468 6.51 -13.76 -4.53
C THR A 468 5.04 -13.36 -4.61
N GLN A 469 4.59 -12.46 -3.73
CA GLN A 469 3.20 -11.97 -3.68
C GLN A 469 2.64 -11.45 -5.01
N LEU A 470 3.49 -11.12 -5.99
CA LEU A 470 3.05 -10.67 -7.31
C LEU A 470 2.23 -11.74 -8.03
N LEU A 471 2.60 -13.02 -7.89
CA LEU A 471 1.83 -14.16 -8.42
C LEU A 471 0.47 -14.34 -7.74
N ALA A 472 0.37 -13.97 -6.47
CA ALA A 472 -0.89 -14.09 -5.73
C ALA A 472 -1.93 -13.04 -6.14
N LYS A 473 -1.53 -11.99 -6.86
CA LYS A 473 -2.38 -10.84 -7.20
C LYS A 473 -2.79 -10.84 -8.68
N GLY A 474 -4.07 -10.73 -8.93
CA GLY A 474 -4.63 -10.30 -10.23
C GLY A 474 -4.64 -11.29 -11.38
N HIS A 475 -4.01 -12.46 -11.30
CA HIS A 475 -3.97 -13.42 -12.39
C HIS A 475 -4.98 -14.55 -12.20
N ASP A 476 -5.63 -14.93 -13.29
CA ASP A 476 -6.58 -16.03 -13.32
C ASP A 476 -5.89 -17.28 -13.90
N PHE A 477 -5.48 -18.17 -13.01
CA PHE A 477 -4.82 -19.41 -13.38
C PHE A 477 -5.86 -20.49 -13.72
N LYS A 478 -5.88 -20.96 -14.96
CA LYS A 478 -6.91 -21.90 -15.42
C LYS A 478 -6.70 -23.34 -14.95
N LYS A 479 -5.45 -23.78 -14.72
CA LYS A 479 -5.10 -25.18 -14.39
C LYS A 479 -4.26 -25.34 -13.12
N VAL A 480 -4.23 -24.35 -12.24
CA VAL A 480 -3.49 -24.50 -10.97
C VAL A 480 -4.27 -25.40 -10.03
N SER A 481 -3.76 -26.62 -9.83
CA SER A 481 -4.28 -27.61 -8.90
C SER A 481 -3.43 -27.75 -7.63
N LEU A 482 -2.18 -27.28 -7.67
CA LEU A 482 -1.26 -27.33 -6.54
C LEU A 482 -0.70 -25.95 -6.21
N ILE A 483 -0.80 -25.56 -4.94
CA ILE A 483 -0.16 -24.35 -4.43
C ILE A 483 0.74 -24.73 -3.27
N VAL A 484 1.96 -24.24 -3.31
CA VAL A 484 2.97 -24.44 -2.26
C VAL A 484 3.40 -23.09 -1.72
N VAL A 485 3.36 -22.91 -0.40
CA VAL A 485 3.82 -21.68 0.24
C VAL A 485 5.01 -21.97 1.14
N LEU A 486 6.12 -21.31 0.85
CA LEU A 486 7.40 -21.45 1.55
C LEU A 486 7.70 -20.23 2.42
N ASN A 487 8.60 -20.38 3.38
CA ASN A 487 9.08 -19.28 4.25
C ASN A 487 7.97 -18.58 5.06
N LEU A 488 6.99 -19.32 5.55
CA LEU A 488 5.85 -18.78 6.29
C LEU A 488 6.22 -18.30 7.69
N ASP A 489 7.14 -18.97 8.34
CA ASP A 489 7.44 -18.78 9.76
C ASP A 489 7.87 -17.33 10.06
N PHE A 490 8.70 -16.76 9.19
CA PHE A 490 9.12 -15.35 9.32
C PHE A 490 7.96 -14.35 9.17
N GLY A 491 6.97 -14.67 8.35
CA GLY A 491 5.81 -13.82 8.15
C GLY A 491 4.78 -13.93 9.28
N LEU A 492 4.51 -15.13 9.73
CA LEU A 492 3.48 -15.40 10.75
C LEU A 492 3.93 -15.06 12.17
N PHE A 493 5.22 -15.32 12.48
CA PHE A 493 5.77 -15.26 13.83
C PHE A 493 6.87 -14.20 14.00
N GLY A 494 7.01 -13.33 13.00
CA GLY A 494 7.96 -12.21 13.03
C GLY A 494 7.61 -11.12 14.03
N ALA A 495 8.57 -10.25 14.32
CA ALA A 495 8.39 -9.13 15.24
C ALA A 495 7.47 -8.01 14.69
N ASP A 496 7.19 -8.02 13.40
CA ASP A 496 6.33 -7.03 12.74
C ASP A 496 4.88 -7.55 12.65
N ILE A 497 3.99 -6.97 13.44
CA ILE A 497 2.56 -7.34 13.48
C ILE A 497 1.85 -7.18 12.12
N HIS A 498 2.35 -6.28 11.27
CA HIS A 498 1.78 -6.09 9.94
C HIS A 498 2.15 -7.24 9.00
N LEU A 499 3.29 -7.89 9.19
CA LEU A 499 3.68 -9.05 8.39
C LEU A 499 2.79 -10.25 8.67
N GLN A 500 2.38 -10.47 9.92
CA GLN A 500 1.44 -11.53 10.30
C GLN A 500 0.12 -11.35 9.53
N GLU A 501 -0.46 -10.16 9.62
CA GLU A 501 -1.70 -9.82 8.91
C GLU A 501 -1.59 -10.03 7.41
N GLN A 502 -0.52 -9.51 6.80
CA GLN A 502 -0.28 -9.64 5.35
C GLN A 502 -0.07 -11.08 4.91
N THR A 503 0.63 -11.88 5.72
CA THR A 503 0.85 -13.29 5.42
C THR A 503 -0.46 -14.05 5.44
N ILE A 504 -1.31 -13.82 6.42
CA ILE A 504 -2.63 -14.45 6.51
C ILE A 504 -3.52 -14.02 5.34
N GLN A 505 -3.56 -12.73 5.03
CA GLN A 505 -4.29 -12.21 3.87
C GLN A 505 -3.83 -12.88 2.58
N LEU A 506 -2.51 -13.00 2.39
CA LEU A 506 -1.93 -13.68 1.24
C LEU A 506 -2.36 -15.15 1.17
N LEU A 507 -2.28 -15.89 2.27
CA LEU A 507 -2.65 -17.31 2.33
C LEU A 507 -4.12 -17.53 1.95
N ILE A 508 -5.03 -16.75 2.51
CA ILE A 508 -6.46 -16.85 2.22
C ILE A 508 -6.77 -16.46 0.77
N GLN A 509 -6.12 -15.43 0.24
CA GLN A 509 -6.30 -15.02 -1.16
C GLN A 509 -5.81 -16.07 -2.15
N VAL A 510 -4.65 -16.64 -1.88
CA VAL A 510 -4.04 -17.69 -2.70
C VAL A 510 -4.87 -18.96 -2.66
N ALA A 511 -5.29 -19.39 -1.48
CA ALA A 511 -6.24 -20.49 -1.34
C ALA A 511 -7.55 -20.23 -2.10
N GLY A 512 -8.03 -18.99 -2.08
CA GLY A 512 -9.21 -18.58 -2.85
C GLY A 512 -9.07 -18.61 -4.37
N ARG A 513 -7.84 -18.68 -4.91
CA ARG A 513 -7.57 -18.77 -6.36
C ARG A 513 -7.50 -20.21 -6.86
N ALA A 514 -7.17 -21.14 -5.98
CA ALA A 514 -7.14 -22.56 -6.30
C ALA A 514 -8.56 -23.08 -6.61
N GLY A 515 -8.68 -23.99 -7.57
CA GLY A 515 -9.93 -24.68 -7.90
C GLY A 515 -10.95 -23.89 -8.74
N ARG A 516 -10.61 -22.71 -9.30
CA ARG A 516 -11.56 -21.90 -10.08
C ARG A 516 -12.10 -22.59 -11.33
N SER A 517 -11.35 -23.51 -11.91
CA SER A 517 -11.74 -24.25 -13.13
C SER A 517 -12.47 -25.58 -12.84
N GLY A 518 -12.94 -25.79 -11.61
CA GLY A 518 -13.58 -27.07 -11.22
C GLY A 518 -12.60 -28.21 -10.94
N ILE A 519 -11.29 -27.94 -10.96
CA ILE A 519 -10.25 -28.90 -10.62
C ILE A 519 -10.07 -28.94 -9.10
N GLU A 520 -10.04 -30.12 -8.50
CA GLU A 520 -9.69 -30.27 -7.10
C GLU A 520 -8.28 -29.73 -6.85
N SER A 521 -8.13 -28.92 -5.83
CA SER A 521 -6.87 -28.21 -5.60
C SER A 521 -6.43 -28.28 -4.15
N ASN A 522 -5.11 -28.41 -3.98
CA ASN A 522 -4.45 -28.54 -2.70
C ASN A 522 -3.50 -27.36 -2.45
N VAL A 523 -3.49 -26.88 -1.21
CA VAL A 523 -2.57 -25.85 -0.74
C VAL A 523 -1.68 -26.43 0.35
N TYR A 524 -0.40 -26.47 0.11
CA TYR A 524 0.59 -26.94 1.08
C TYR A 524 1.36 -25.79 1.69
N LEU A 525 1.30 -25.69 3.01
CA LEU A 525 2.01 -24.70 3.81
C LEU A 525 3.21 -25.39 4.48
N GLN A 526 4.42 -24.98 4.15
CA GLN A 526 5.63 -25.54 4.72
C GLN A 526 6.09 -24.72 5.92
N SER A 527 6.22 -25.34 7.11
CA SER A 527 6.55 -24.65 8.36
C SER A 527 7.41 -25.52 9.29
N ARG A 528 8.30 -24.88 10.06
CA ARG A 528 9.04 -25.52 11.17
C ARG A 528 8.22 -25.63 12.45
N VAL A 529 7.19 -24.82 12.57
CA VAL A 529 6.29 -24.76 13.74
C VAL A 529 4.86 -25.19 13.36
N ALA A 530 4.76 -26.28 12.60
CA ALA A 530 3.51 -26.79 12.01
C ALA A 530 2.39 -27.06 13.04
N ASP A 531 2.73 -27.28 14.29
CA ASP A 531 1.79 -27.56 15.39
C ASP A 531 1.26 -26.27 16.06
N HIS A 532 1.71 -25.09 15.61
CA HIS A 532 1.24 -23.81 16.18
C HIS A 532 -0.28 -23.63 15.97
N PRO A 533 -1.06 -23.20 16.98
CA PRO A 533 -2.53 -23.07 16.91
C PRO A 533 -3.03 -22.22 15.74
N MET A 534 -2.28 -21.22 15.31
CA MET A 534 -2.59 -20.38 14.15
C MET A 534 -2.83 -21.21 12.86
N PHE A 535 -2.13 -22.32 12.67
CA PHE A 535 -2.36 -23.18 11.51
C PHE A 535 -3.70 -23.90 11.53
N ALA A 536 -4.24 -24.21 12.70
CA ALA A 536 -5.60 -24.76 12.81
C ALA A 536 -6.64 -23.74 12.32
N LEU A 537 -6.47 -22.47 12.68
CA LEU A 537 -7.30 -21.37 12.20
C LEU A 537 -7.15 -21.16 10.68
N ILE A 538 -5.92 -21.16 10.15
CA ILE A 538 -5.67 -20.99 8.70
C ILE A 538 -6.30 -22.13 7.89
N LYS A 539 -6.27 -23.37 8.40
CA LYS A 539 -6.90 -24.55 7.74
C LYS A 539 -8.41 -24.39 7.58
N SER A 540 -9.09 -23.67 8.47
CA SER A 540 -10.51 -23.40 8.34
C SER A 540 -10.85 -22.57 7.09
N GLY A 541 -9.90 -21.75 6.63
CA GLY A 541 -10.08 -20.80 5.53
C GLY A 541 -11.09 -19.69 5.84
N ASP A 542 -11.45 -19.51 7.11
CA ASP A 542 -12.37 -18.48 7.57
C ASP A 542 -11.60 -17.26 8.06
N PHE A 543 -11.47 -16.26 7.17
CA PHE A 543 -10.74 -15.04 7.48
C PHE A 543 -11.36 -14.22 8.61
N GLU A 544 -12.68 -14.27 8.78
CA GLU A 544 -13.35 -13.53 9.84
C GLU A 544 -12.97 -14.09 11.22
N THR A 545 -13.02 -15.40 11.39
CA THR A 545 -12.60 -16.07 12.64
C THR A 545 -11.13 -15.77 12.95
N ILE A 546 -10.25 -15.89 11.96
CA ILE A 546 -8.82 -15.62 12.14
C ILE A 546 -8.59 -14.16 12.57
N SER A 547 -9.27 -13.22 11.90
CA SER A 547 -9.12 -11.78 12.18
C SER A 547 -9.60 -11.41 13.58
N ASN A 548 -10.69 -12.02 14.05
CA ASN A 548 -11.22 -11.80 15.38
C ASN A 548 -10.26 -12.27 16.47
N GLU A 549 -9.61 -13.43 16.30
CA GLU A 549 -8.60 -13.90 17.26
C GLU A 549 -7.38 -12.97 17.29
N ILE A 550 -6.90 -12.50 16.13
CA ILE A 550 -5.77 -11.55 16.08
C ILE A 550 -6.16 -10.19 16.69
N LEU A 551 -7.38 -9.71 16.44
CA LEU A 551 -7.85 -8.46 17.05
C LEU A 551 -7.91 -8.56 18.56
N LYS A 552 -8.42 -9.65 19.13
CA LYS A 552 -8.41 -9.88 20.58
C LYS A 552 -6.99 -9.87 21.18
N GLU A 553 -6.05 -10.56 20.51
CA GLU A 553 -4.64 -10.56 20.94
C GLU A 553 -4.06 -9.14 20.90
N ARG A 554 -4.30 -8.39 19.81
CA ARG A 554 -3.79 -7.01 19.66
C ARG A 554 -4.40 -6.04 20.66
N GLU A 555 -5.67 -6.23 21.03
CA GLU A 555 -6.34 -5.44 22.07
C GLU A 555 -5.70 -5.66 23.43
N GLN A 556 -5.53 -6.93 23.82
CA GLN A 556 -4.87 -7.28 25.09
C GLN A 556 -3.44 -6.74 25.19
N LEU A 557 -2.72 -6.78 24.08
CA LEU A 557 -1.34 -6.33 24.00
C LEU A 557 -1.20 -4.83 23.70
N GLN A 558 -2.31 -4.08 23.59
CA GLN A 558 -2.32 -2.66 23.21
C GLN A 558 -1.48 -2.38 21.95
N LEU A 559 -1.76 -3.16 20.88
CA LEU A 559 -1.14 -3.02 19.57
C LEU A 559 -2.09 -2.35 18.57
N SER A 560 -1.57 -1.85 17.44
CA SER A 560 -2.40 -1.32 16.36
C SER A 560 -3.41 -2.39 15.88
N PRO A 561 -4.72 -2.06 15.72
CA PRO A 561 -5.32 -0.72 15.60
C PRO A 561 -5.79 -0.07 16.92
N PHE A 562 -5.55 -0.65 18.10
CA PHE A 562 -6.03 -0.14 19.40
C PHE A 562 -5.15 0.97 19.96
N ILE A 563 -3.93 1.15 19.43
CA ILE A 563 -3.03 2.26 19.75
C ILE A 563 -2.66 3.02 18.48
N ASN A 564 -2.45 4.33 18.60
CA ASN A 564 -1.99 5.16 17.49
C ASN A 564 -0.47 5.12 17.39
N LEU A 565 0.03 4.91 16.18
CA LEU A 565 1.43 4.67 15.91
C LEU A 565 2.00 5.70 14.93
N ALA A 566 3.20 6.19 15.22
CA ALA A 566 3.99 6.98 14.28
C ALA A 566 5.46 6.52 14.30
N TYR A 567 6.13 6.65 13.16
CA TYR A 567 7.57 6.42 13.06
C TYR A 567 8.26 7.74 12.72
N LEU A 568 9.31 8.06 13.48
CA LEU A 568 10.28 9.08 13.11
C LEU A 568 11.43 8.37 12.42
N LYS A 569 11.47 8.44 11.10
CA LYS A 569 12.53 7.86 10.26
C LYS A 569 13.53 8.94 9.88
N ALA A 570 14.83 8.64 9.94
CA ALA A 570 15.88 9.57 9.57
C ALA A 570 17.04 8.86 8.88
N GLU A 571 17.75 9.59 8.00
CA GLU A 571 18.92 9.10 7.30
C GLU A 571 20.03 10.14 7.24
N ASP A 572 21.26 9.71 7.42
CA ASP A 572 22.46 10.56 7.35
C ASP A 572 23.69 9.74 6.93
N SER A 573 24.68 10.39 6.38
CA SER A 573 25.99 9.78 6.07
C SER A 573 26.82 9.48 7.33
N ASN A 574 26.53 10.18 8.45
CA ASN A 574 27.20 10.00 9.73
C ASN A 574 26.27 9.29 10.74
N PRO A 575 26.53 8.02 11.09
CA PRO A 575 25.68 7.26 11.98
C PRO A 575 25.63 7.82 13.40
N SER A 576 26.72 8.44 13.89
CA SER A 576 26.76 9.03 15.23
C SER A 576 25.88 10.27 15.33
N ARG A 577 25.89 11.13 14.30
CA ARG A 577 25.02 12.30 14.19
C ARG A 577 23.56 11.88 14.11
N LEU A 578 23.26 10.86 13.29
CA LEU A 578 21.93 10.29 13.13
C LEU A 578 21.38 9.75 14.47
N ARG A 579 22.21 8.98 15.19
CA ARG A 579 21.84 8.43 16.49
C ARG A 579 21.60 9.54 17.53
N LYS A 580 22.46 10.57 17.56
CA LYS A 580 22.30 11.71 18.47
C LYS A 580 20.96 12.41 18.26
N PHE A 581 20.61 12.70 17.00
CA PHE A 581 19.32 13.32 16.63
C PHE A 581 18.12 12.51 17.15
N LEU A 582 18.11 11.19 16.90
CA LEU A 582 16.98 10.33 17.32
C LEU A 582 16.93 10.15 18.85
N VAL A 583 18.06 10.16 19.55
CA VAL A 583 18.08 10.15 21.02
C VAL A 583 17.52 11.46 21.61
N GLU A 584 17.83 12.59 21.01
CA GLU A 584 17.25 13.88 21.41
C GLU A 584 15.75 13.95 21.10
N ALA A 585 15.35 13.44 19.92
CA ALA A 585 13.94 13.31 19.57
C ALA A 585 13.18 12.43 20.58
N LYS A 586 13.75 11.28 20.97
CA LYS A 586 13.17 10.41 22.00
C LYS A 586 12.97 11.17 23.31
N LYS A 587 13.97 11.90 23.80
CA LYS A 587 13.87 12.70 25.04
C LYS A 587 12.79 13.77 24.96
N THR A 588 12.67 14.45 23.80
CA THR A 588 11.71 15.53 23.61
C THR A 588 10.27 15.01 23.50
N LEU A 589 10.08 13.86 22.86
CA LEU A 589 8.75 13.28 22.59
C LEU A 589 8.26 12.34 23.70
N SER A 590 9.13 11.86 24.59
CA SER A 590 8.73 11.03 25.74
C SER A 590 8.11 11.91 26.83
N VAL A 591 6.84 12.25 26.61
CA VAL A 591 6.00 13.01 27.55
C VAL A 591 4.87 12.11 28.06
N SER A 592 4.07 12.59 29.04
CA SER A 592 2.91 11.85 29.54
C SER A 592 2.04 11.32 28.36
N ASP A 593 1.67 10.04 28.40
CA ASP A 593 0.85 9.31 27.41
C ASP A 593 1.48 9.14 26.01
N ILE A 594 2.78 9.44 25.85
CA ILE A 594 3.53 9.13 24.64
C ILE A 594 4.74 8.28 24.99
N GLU A 595 4.80 7.11 24.42
CA GLU A 595 5.92 6.19 24.55
C GLU A 595 6.77 6.24 23.30
N VAL A 596 8.09 6.32 23.46
CA VAL A 596 9.06 6.37 22.36
C VAL A 596 10.09 5.27 22.51
N TYR A 597 10.16 4.38 21.55
CA TYR A 597 11.10 3.27 21.48
C TYR A 597 12.17 3.49 20.41
N GLY A 598 13.39 3.03 20.68
CA GLY A 598 14.54 3.19 19.78
C GLY A 598 15.56 4.19 20.33
N PRO A 599 16.50 4.66 19.50
CA PRO A 599 16.57 4.47 18.05
C PRO A 599 16.96 3.05 17.63
N PHE A 600 16.23 2.53 16.64
CA PHE A 600 16.50 1.26 16.00
C PHE A 600 17.21 1.48 14.65
N GLU A 601 18.08 0.56 14.29
CA GLU A 601 18.65 0.51 12.96
C GLU A 601 17.61 -0.05 11.97
N SER A 602 17.49 0.56 10.79
CA SER A 602 16.64 0.00 9.74
C SER A 602 17.19 -1.37 9.30
N PRO A 603 16.35 -2.35 8.96
CA PRO A 603 16.77 -3.63 8.41
C PRO A 603 17.68 -3.50 7.18
N VAL A 604 17.44 -2.50 6.33
CA VAL A 604 18.38 -2.06 5.30
C VAL A 604 19.17 -0.88 5.85
N GLN A 605 20.24 -1.19 6.57
CA GLN A 605 20.99 -0.20 7.36
C GLN A 605 21.66 0.87 6.53
N LYS A 606 22.05 0.56 5.28
CA LYS A 606 22.79 1.47 4.40
C LYS A 606 22.31 1.35 2.96
N ILE A 607 21.91 2.48 2.39
CA ILE A 607 21.65 2.61 0.94
C ILE A 607 22.61 3.66 0.40
N GLY A 608 23.50 3.23 -0.50
CA GLY A 608 24.61 4.09 -0.94
C GLY A 608 25.52 4.48 0.21
N HIS A 609 25.64 5.78 0.50
CA HIS A 609 26.46 6.31 1.59
C HIS A 609 25.68 6.73 2.83
N LYS A 610 24.36 6.46 2.89
CA LYS A 610 23.49 6.90 4.00
C LYS A 610 23.06 5.75 4.88
N PHE A 611 23.19 5.96 6.18
CA PHE A 611 22.66 5.10 7.23
C PHE A 611 21.20 5.48 7.51
N LYS A 612 20.36 4.49 7.86
CA LYS A 612 18.96 4.68 8.19
C LYS A 612 18.66 4.17 9.61
N MET A 613 17.98 4.99 10.39
CA MET A 613 17.50 4.64 11.73
C MET A 613 16.08 5.20 11.93
N PHE A 614 15.36 4.66 12.91
CA PHE A 614 14.02 5.13 13.25
C PHE A 614 13.70 5.00 14.73
N CYS A 615 12.73 5.78 15.19
CA CYS A 615 12.05 5.60 16.48
C CYS A 615 10.57 5.24 16.23
N ILE A 616 10.02 4.41 17.11
CA ILE A 616 8.60 4.07 17.18
C ILE A 616 7.99 4.99 18.26
N ILE A 617 6.91 5.65 17.93
CA ILE A 617 6.19 6.57 18.80
C ILE A 617 4.75 6.12 18.88
N GLN A 618 4.22 5.88 20.08
CA GLN A 618 2.87 5.40 20.27
C GLN A 618 2.12 6.16 21.36
N SER A 619 0.80 6.26 21.18
CA SER A 619 -0.10 6.87 22.16
C SER A 619 -1.53 6.35 22.00
N ALA A 620 -2.24 6.19 23.11
CA ALA A 620 -3.68 5.94 23.09
C ALA A 620 -4.44 7.16 22.57
N ASN A 621 -3.91 8.38 22.78
CA ASN A 621 -4.54 9.64 22.36
C ASN A 621 -3.95 10.15 21.03
N LYS A 622 -4.74 9.99 19.95
CA LYS A 622 -4.34 10.41 18.59
C LYS A 622 -4.06 11.92 18.49
N ASN A 623 -4.89 12.75 19.11
CA ASN A 623 -4.74 14.21 19.02
C ASN A 623 -3.47 14.67 19.74
N LYS A 624 -3.19 14.09 20.93
CA LYS A 624 -1.97 14.38 21.68
C LYS A 624 -0.73 13.96 20.89
N LEU A 625 -0.74 12.75 20.33
CA LEU A 625 0.35 12.27 19.47
C LEU A 625 0.63 13.25 18.31
N PHE A 626 -0.42 13.72 17.65
CA PHE A 626 -0.28 14.68 16.55
C PHE A 626 0.27 16.03 17.03
N MET A 627 -0.25 16.59 18.12
CA MET A 627 0.18 17.89 18.64
C MET A 627 1.67 17.89 19.05
N GLU A 628 2.11 16.85 19.73
CA GLU A 628 3.51 16.75 20.15
C GLU A 628 4.46 16.55 18.95
N LEU A 629 4.04 15.75 17.95
CA LEU A 629 4.81 15.59 16.72
C LEU A 629 4.86 16.89 15.90
N ASP A 630 3.76 17.65 15.80
CA ASP A 630 3.73 18.97 15.13
C ASP A 630 4.66 19.97 15.84
N SER A 631 4.62 20.01 17.17
CA SER A 631 5.52 20.85 17.99
C SER A 631 7.00 20.46 17.77
N PHE A 632 7.29 19.17 17.77
CA PHE A 632 8.64 18.65 17.50
C PHE A 632 9.12 19.03 16.10
N VAL A 633 8.29 18.83 15.07
CA VAL A 633 8.60 19.19 13.67
C VAL A 633 8.94 20.66 13.55
N LYS A 634 8.14 21.56 14.14
CA LYS A 634 8.39 23.01 14.14
C LYS A 634 9.74 23.36 14.77
N LYS A 635 10.05 22.78 15.95
CA LYS A 635 11.33 23.01 16.62
C LYS A 635 12.53 22.56 15.79
N VAL A 636 12.43 21.42 15.12
CA VAL A 636 13.51 20.91 14.25
C VAL A 636 13.68 21.79 13.00
N ASP A 637 12.59 22.23 12.38
CA ASP A 637 12.64 23.10 11.21
C ASP A 637 13.25 24.48 11.52
N GLU A 638 13.02 25.04 12.72
CA GLU A 638 13.63 26.28 13.19
C GLU A 638 15.16 26.14 13.41
N ASN A 639 15.61 24.99 13.92
CA ASN A 639 17.00 24.74 14.27
C ASN A 639 17.91 24.30 13.13
N LYS A 640 17.44 24.24 11.88
CA LYS A 640 18.08 24.07 10.54
C LYS A 640 19.41 23.26 10.41
N LYS A 641 20.04 22.74 11.48
CA LYS A 641 21.47 22.33 11.45
C LYS A 641 21.75 20.84 11.67
N GLU A 642 20.81 19.99 12.05
CA GLU A 642 21.21 18.69 12.56
C GLU A 642 21.13 17.54 11.55
N ILE A 643 20.03 17.37 10.83
CA ILE A 643 19.85 16.31 9.81
C ILE A 643 19.00 16.82 8.66
N SER A 644 19.45 16.54 7.43
CA SER A 644 18.79 17.03 6.22
C SER A 644 17.63 16.15 5.74
N ASN A 645 17.56 14.89 6.17
CA ASN A 645 16.57 13.96 5.65
C ASN A 645 15.94 13.12 6.77
N TRP A 646 14.74 13.52 7.16
CA TRP A 646 13.92 12.85 8.16
C TRP A 646 12.43 13.06 7.86
N VAL A 647 11.61 12.15 8.33
CA VAL A 647 10.16 12.16 8.11
C VAL A 647 9.42 11.55 9.28
N VAL A 648 8.24 12.10 9.58
CA VAL A 648 7.24 11.47 10.44
C VAL A 648 6.26 10.73 9.56
N GLU A 649 6.00 9.46 9.87
CA GLU A 649 5.06 8.61 9.16
C GLU A 649 4.01 8.08 10.14
N PHE A 650 2.75 8.45 9.95
CA PHE A 650 1.63 7.98 10.77
C PHE A 650 1.12 6.61 10.30
N ASP A 651 0.84 5.72 11.25
CA ASP A 651 0.39 4.34 11.01
C ASP A 651 1.24 3.63 9.93
N PRO A 652 2.56 3.54 10.13
CA PRO A 652 3.47 2.96 9.15
C PRO A 652 3.15 1.48 8.91
N ILE A 653 3.47 0.98 7.71
CA ILE A 653 3.28 -0.43 7.37
C ILE A 653 4.52 -1.26 7.71
N ASN A 654 5.68 -0.64 7.71
CA ASN A 654 6.98 -1.31 7.88
C ASN A 654 7.91 -0.46 8.71
N ALA A 655 8.79 -1.10 9.46
CA ALA A 655 9.90 -0.46 10.15
C ALA A 655 11.04 -0.02 9.21
N ALA A 656 10.99 -0.35 7.93
CA ALA A 656 12.07 -0.08 6.97
C ALA A 656 11.93 1.28 6.26
#